data_0889043fd095490e91a8f3ab0c58e6d6
#
_entry.id   0889043fd095490e91a8f3ab0c58e6d6
#
_cell.length_a   1.000
_cell.length_b   1.000
_cell.length_c   1.000
_cell.angle_alpha   90.00
_cell.angle_beta   90.00
_cell.angle_gamma   90.00
#
_symmetry.space_group_name_H-M   'P 1'
#
loop_
_entity.id
_entity.type
_entity.pdbx_description
1 polymer ?
#
loop_
_entity_poly.entity_id
_entity_poly.type
_entity_poly.pdbx_seq_one_letter_code
_entity_poly.pdbx_strand_id
1 'polypeptide(L)'
;MCDVVDRFAAFSNLAVDTVYAGSNGYCGNIGVDTMSSLGPLKYTSQRASEARFGRLLSPMIAKSLSWLALLLVISGTMLVTMERLSLGWLCGALAAVLYMAVKFYNWHVHDLPAGRGGSVDDLLAGDVLGRLSREPNVREIAKVIGEVPSGQFMGVRLGMTPSFLATIAEGSTISVDELWSVADDIRQANQLDRISGAVLATALVRSFPNYQSIIAQTHLGDEDLDAGILWQEHLMEIVRHFGQRRRTGGLARDWSFGWILHLERFGQNISEQIGASRNTLSIDIPSHVQVIDQLVEAFGTGGRQNAVLIGQAGVGKTSVIHAFAERILDADANVPENLRFRQIFILDSASLIAAAPERGELENLIMQVLGEAYNAKNIIVCLDDAQLFFEEGVGSVDLTNVLQPILDAGRLRLILSMDEQRYLEISRRNPSLANSLNRINVAETNEAETKKVLQEQLIAIEFNRKVTYMIQAINEAYRLSQRYIHDIAMPGRALKLLESAASFSESGIVTMNSVQQAIERTMDVKVSVANTTEDRERLLHMEDLIHERMVNQVRAVNVVSDALRRARAGVRNENRPIGTFLFLGPTGVGKTELSKALADVYFGGEGKLIRLDLNEFVRSDDVARLIADGADDPMSLTAQVMKQPFSVVLLDEIEKAAPEVLTTLLQLLDEGILRDAKNREISFRDAIVIATSNAGADRIREYIERGYRLEQFEQQFINELISSNQFRPEFLNRFDEIVLFRPFTPAELVQVLDLILAGVNKTLLPQKVSVTVDDDAKQLLVQQGYDPRLGARPMRRVVQKAVENTIAKLMLSGAVNPGDSVNIDAEQVRRIFEESESQVVPLQGDMPNQQNQA
;
A
#
# COMPACT_ATOMS: atom_id res chain seq x y z
N MET A 1 28.01 0.61 -8.65
CA MET A 1 27.54 2.01 -8.61
C MET A 1 28.03 2.86 -9.79
N CYS A 2 29.28 2.76 -10.22
CA CYS A 2 29.68 3.42 -11.50
C CYS A 2 28.90 2.85 -12.71
N ASP A 3 28.63 1.56 -12.76
CA ASP A 3 27.77 0.92 -13.79
C ASP A 3 26.30 1.35 -13.73
N VAL A 4 25.80 1.80 -12.59
CA VAL A 4 24.42 2.33 -12.44
C VAL A 4 24.36 3.74 -13.05
N VAL A 5 25.38 4.57 -12.84
CA VAL A 5 25.44 5.92 -13.42
C VAL A 5 25.63 5.86 -14.93
N ASP A 6 26.44 4.91 -15.45
CA ASP A 6 26.66 4.74 -16.90
C ASP A 6 25.42 4.11 -17.61
N ARG A 7 24.59 3.34 -16.90
CA ARG A 7 23.30 2.83 -17.43
C ARG A 7 22.19 3.87 -17.45
N PHE A 8 22.24 4.88 -16.56
CA PHE A 8 21.29 6.00 -16.60
C PHE A 8 21.38 6.82 -17.91
N ALA A 9 22.55 6.81 -18.56
CA ALA A 9 22.74 7.52 -19.82
C ALA A 9 22.16 6.82 -21.06
N ALA A 10 21.78 5.55 -20.97
CA ALA A 10 21.32 4.75 -22.11
C ALA A 10 19.78 4.71 -22.31
N PHE A 11 18.98 5.25 -21.39
CA PHE A 11 17.52 5.10 -21.41
C PHE A 11 16.72 6.31 -21.90
N SER A 12 17.35 7.30 -22.56
CA SER A 12 16.69 8.57 -22.91
C SER A 12 15.91 8.60 -24.24
N ASN A 13 15.59 7.46 -24.85
CA ASN A 13 14.87 7.45 -26.14
C ASN A 13 13.63 6.55 -26.12
N LEU A 14 12.56 6.93 -25.44
CA LEU A 14 11.21 6.46 -25.78
C LEU A 14 10.11 7.25 -25.02
N ALA A 15 9.21 7.77 -25.79
CA ALA A 15 7.87 8.27 -25.47
C ALA A 15 7.74 9.72 -24.99
N VAL A 16 7.59 10.64 -25.95
CA VAL A 16 6.74 11.82 -25.80
C VAL A 16 6.07 12.07 -27.15
N ASP A 17 4.84 11.64 -27.29
CA ASP A 17 3.88 12.22 -28.22
C ASP A 17 2.52 12.28 -27.55
N THR A 18 1.88 13.41 -27.75
CA THR A 18 0.53 13.81 -27.32
C THR A 18 0.41 14.47 -25.97
N VAL A 19 0.31 15.79 -25.98
CA VAL A 19 -0.83 16.59 -25.48
C VAL A 19 -0.55 18.09 -25.70
N TYR A 20 -1.20 18.70 -26.69
CA TYR A 20 -1.42 20.14 -26.71
C TYR A 20 -2.86 20.40 -27.14
N ALA A 21 -3.66 21.00 -26.27
CA ALA A 21 -4.71 21.98 -26.63
C ALA A 21 -5.35 22.61 -25.37
N GLY A 22 -5.12 23.90 -25.21
CA GLY A 22 -6.15 24.90 -24.84
C GLY A 22 -6.58 25.10 -23.39
N SER A 23 -6.19 26.22 -22.79
CA SER A 23 -7.17 27.27 -22.39
C SER A 23 -6.54 28.37 -21.52
N ASN A 24 -6.94 29.60 -21.79
CA ASN A 24 -6.52 30.85 -21.12
C ASN A 24 -7.20 31.04 -19.76
N GLY A 25 -6.47 31.66 -18.83
CA GLY A 25 -7.10 32.53 -17.85
C GLY A 25 -6.61 32.56 -16.41
N TYR A 26 -6.12 33.70 -16.02
CA TYR A 26 -6.02 34.36 -14.71
C TYR A 26 -4.76 34.13 -13.83
N CYS A 27 -3.94 35.18 -13.85
CA CYS A 27 -2.89 35.47 -12.89
C CYS A 27 -3.44 35.99 -11.55
N GLY A 28 -2.94 35.45 -10.45
CA GLY A 28 -3.00 36.08 -9.12
C GLY A 28 -1.59 36.43 -8.63
N ASN A 29 -1.33 37.71 -8.45
CA ASN A 29 -0.09 38.30 -7.96
C ASN A 29 0.20 37.82 -6.52
N ILE A 30 1.35 37.20 -6.30
CA ILE A 30 2.00 37.07 -4.98
C ILE A 30 3.09 38.16 -4.94
N GLY A 31 2.99 39.01 -3.91
CA GLY A 31 3.84 40.17 -3.74
C GLY A 31 5.31 39.82 -3.55
N VAL A 32 6.12 40.51 -4.34
CA VAL A 32 7.57 40.52 -4.28
C VAL A 32 7.98 41.56 -3.23
N ASP A 33 8.47 41.09 -2.09
CA ASP A 33 9.26 41.97 -1.21
C ASP A 33 10.50 41.22 -0.70
N THR A 34 11.64 41.90 -0.90
CA THR A 34 13.02 41.58 -0.53
C THR A 34 13.80 40.67 -1.47
N MET A 35 14.13 41.17 -2.67
CA MET A 35 15.21 40.66 -3.50
C MET A 35 16.56 40.95 -2.84
N SER A 36 17.24 39.93 -2.30
CA SER A 36 18.69 39.92 -2.18
C SER A 36 19.25 39.67 -3.59
N SER A 37 19.71 40.71 -4.31
CA SER A 37 20.25 40.57 -5.65
C SER A 37 21.53 39.71 -5.62
N LEU A 38 21.42 38.46 -6.07
CA LEU A 38 22.56 37.64 -6.39
C LEU A 38 23.47 38.37 -7.39
N GLY A 39 24.76 38.36 -7.12
CA GLY A 39 25.72 38.92 -8.09
C GLY A 39 25.75 38.10 -9.39
N PRO A 40 26.02 38.74 -10.54
CA PRO A 40 26.00 38.07 -11.83
C PRO A 40 27.02 36.93 -11.93
N LEU A 41 26.78 35.98 -12.87
CA LEU A 41 27.66 34.85 -13.14
C LEU A 41 29.05 35.34 -13.62
N LYS A 42 30.10 35.06 -12.84
CA LYS A 42 31.48 35.39 -13.19
C LYS A 42 32.18 34.21 -13.88
N TYR A 43 32.13 34.17 -15.21
CA TYR A 43 32.69 33.10 -16.00
C TYR A 43 34.23 32.91 -15.82
N THR A 44 34.97 33.97 -15.51
CA THR A 44 36.43 33.95 -15.32
C THR A 44 36.86 33.76 -13.87
N SER A 45 35.91 33.47 -12.94
CA SER A 45 36.29 33.19 -11.56
C SER A 45 37.18 31.95 -11.47
N GLN A 46 38.00 31.89 -10.40
CA GLN A 46 38.84 30.74 -10.15
C GLN A 46 38.03 29.47 -10.07
N ARG A 47 36.88 29.51 -9.37
CA ARG A 47 35.94 28.39 -9.19
C ARG A 47 35.37 27.90 -10.53
N ALA A 48 34.96 28.82 -11.41
CA ALA A 48 34.50 28.46 -12.76
C ALA A 48 35.59 27.82 -13.61
N SER A 49 36.87 28.23 -13.43
CA SER A 49 38.02 27.64 -14.13
C SER A 49 38.33 26.23 -13.61
N GLU A 50 38.26 26.03 -12.28
CA GLU A 50 38.40 24.71 -11.64
C GLU A 50 37.29 23.75 -12.05
N ALA A 51 36.02 24.21 -12.12
CA ALA A 51 34.89 23.44 -12.59
C ALA A 51 35.06 22.95 -14.04
N ARG A 52 35.51 23.82 -14.95
CA ARG A 52 35.82 23.44 -16.36
C ARG A 52 36.97 22.46 -16.44
N PHE A 53 38.00 22.63 -15.60
CA PHE A 53 39.10 21.67 -15.53
C PHE A 53 38.62 20.31 -15.05
N GLY A 54 37.74 20.30 -14.05
CA GLY A 54 37.11 19.08 -13.55
C GLY A 54 36.30 18.33 -14.61
N ARG A 55 35.63 19.06 -15.50
CA ARG A 55 34.93 18.45 -16.65
C ARG A 55 35.87 17.73 -17.62
N LEU A 56 37.10 18.27 -17.86
CA LEU A 56 38.09 17.66 -18.74
C LEU A 56 38.69 16.39 -18.15
N LEU A 57 38.85 16.36 -16.83
CA LEU A 57 39.36 15.21 -16.08
C LEU A 57 38.22 14.31 -15.65
N SER A 58 37.69 13.49 -16.57
CA SER A 58 36.67 12.50 -16.22
C SER A 58 37.19 11.48 -15.20
N PRO A 59 36.32 10.82 -14.38
CA PRO A 59 36.75 9.77 -13.45
C PRO A 59 37.53 8.62 -14.11
N MET A 60 37.23 8.32 -15.40
CA MET A 60 37.99 7.34 -16.17
C MET A 60 39.45 7.81 -16.45
N ILE A 61 39.62 9.09 -16.80
CA ILE A 61 40.94 9.66 -17.04
C ILE A 61 41.72 9.69 -15.70
N ALA A 62 41.10 10.08 -14.61
CA ALA A 62 41.72 10.06 -13.28
C ALA A 62 42.19 8.65 -12.86
N LYS A 63 41.37 7.61 -13.11
CA LYS A 63 41.77 6.20 -12.92
C LYS A 63 42.93 5.80 -13.83
N SER A 64 42.89 6.15 -15.11
CA SER A 64 43.99 5.85 -16.06
C SER A 64 45.29 6.51 -15.65
N LEU A 65 45.26 7.77 -15.20
CA LEU A 65 46.42 8.47 -14.65
C LEU A 65 46.93 7.81 -13.35
N SER A 66 46.04 7.29 -12.50
CA SER A 66 46.46 6.54 -11.32
C SER A 66 47.20 5.26 -11.66
N TRP A 67 46.72 4.51 -12.66
CA TRP A 67 47.40 3.31 -13.17
C TRP A 67 48.74 3.66 -13.83
N LEU A 68 48.77 4.74 -14.58
CA LEU A 68 50.02 5.22 -15.18
C LEU A 68 51.04 5.62 -14.11
N ALA A 69 50.62 6.31 -13.05
CA ALA A 69 51.47 6.64 -11.93
C ALA A 69 52.03 5.39 -11.24
N LEU A 70 51.20 4.35 -11.03
CA LEU A 70 51.64 3.06 -10.47
C LEU A 70 52.65 2.37 -11.36
N LEU A 71 52.42 2.32 -12.68
CA LEU A 71 53.35 1.75 -13.65
C LEU A 71 54.70 2.49 -13.65
N LEU A 72 54.66 3.82 -13.52
CA LEU A 72 55.91 4.63 -13.42
C LEU A 72 56.67 4.36 -12.12
N VAL A 73 55.99 4.10 -11.01
CA VAL A 73 56.62 3.69 -9.75
C VAL A 73 57.31 2.33 -9.92
N ILE A 74 56.61 1.35 -10.50
CA ILE A 74 57.13 0.00 -10.71
C ILE A 74 58.36 0.06 -11.68
N SER A 75 58.22 0.76 -12.81
CA SER A 75 59.30 0.91 -13.75
C SER A 75 60.49 1.69 -13.18
N GLY A 76 60.20 2.73 -12.38
CA GLY A 76 61.20 3.50 -11.67
C GLY A 76 62.02 2.66 -10.69
N THR A 77 61.33 1.83 -9.86
CA THR A 77 62.01 0.91 -8.93
C THR A 77 62.87 -0.13 -9.68
N MET A 78 62.37 -0.66 -10.80
CA MET A 78 63.13 -1.59 -11.65
C MET A 78 64.38 -0.94 -12.25
N LEU A 79 64.26 0.31 -12.71
CA LEU A 79 65.42 1.04 -13.25
C LEU A 79 66.46 1.35 -12.17
N VAL A 80 66.09 1.67 -10.99
CA VAL A 80 66.98 1.85 -9.82
C VAL A 80 67.76 0.57 -9.52
N THR A 81 67.07 -0.58 -9.50
CA THR A 81 67.69 -1.90 -9.28
C THR A 81 68.63 -2.30 -10.42
N MET A 82 68.48 -1.75 -11.66
CA MET A 82 69.32 -1.93 -12.80
C MET A 82 70.49 -0.88 -12.86
N GLU A 83 70.78 -0.18 -11.77
CA GLU A 83 71.82 0.87 -11.65
C GLU A 83 71.56 2.11 -12.51
N ARG A 84 70.42 2.27 -13.15
CA ARG A 84 70.07 3.47 -13.93
C ARG A 84 69.37 4.53 -13.06
N LEU A 85 70.02 5.01 -12.02
CA LEU A 85 69.50 5.88 -10.96
C LEU A 85 68.82 7.15 -11.50
N SER A 86 69.38 7.81 -12.49
CA SER A 86 68.84 9.08 -13.04
C SER A 86 67.48 8.87 -13.71
N LEU A 87 67.32 7.81 -14.50
CA LEU A 87 66.05 7.47 -15.15
C LEU A 87 64.99 6.99 -14.14
N GLY A 88 65.44 6.21 -13.13
CA GLY A 88 64.54 5.77 -12.05
C GLY A 88 63.99 6.94 -11.26
N TRP A 89 64.81 7.92 -10.88
CA TRP A 89 64.34 9.13 -10.19
C TRP A 89 63.39 9.98 -11.04
N LEU A 90 63.64 10.08 -12.35
CA LEU A 90 62.75 10.78 -13.28
C LEU A 90 61.36 10.12 -13.35
N CYS A 91 61.29 8.79 -13.42
CA CYS A 91 60.03 8.05 -13.36
C CYS A 91 59.29 8.29 -12.02
N GLY A 92 60.03 8.29 -10.90
CA GLY A 92 59.48 8.58 -9.57
C GLY A 92 58.93 10.00 -9.47
N ALA A 93 59.62 11.00 -10.01
CA ALA A 93 59.18 12.40 -10.05
C ALA A 93 57.91 12.56 -10.90
N LEU A 94 57.85 11.94 -12.08
CA LEU A 94 56.64 11.97 -12.92
C LEU A 94 55.48 11.27 -12.24
N ALA A 95 55.69 10.12 -11.61
CA ALA A 95 54.66 9.42 -10.84
C ALA A 95 54.12 10.28 -9.69
N ALA A 96 55.02 11.01 -9.00
CA ALA A 96 54.60 11.91 -7.91
C ALA A 96 53.72 13.06 -8.42
N VAL A 97 54.06 13.67 -9.54
CA VAL A 97 53.28 14.74 -10.17
C VAL A 97 51.88 14.22 -10.57
N LEU A 98 51.83 13.05 -11.24
CA LEU A 98 50.56 12.44 -11.64
C LEU A 98 49.70 12.06 -10.43
N TYR A 99 50.33 11.50 -9.39
CA TYR A 99 49.62 11.17 -8.16
C TYR A 99 49.04 12.41 -7.45
N MET A 100 49.85 13.49 -7.38
CA MET A 100 49.38 14.77 -6.82
C MET A 100 48.23 15.38 -7.63
N ALA A 101 48.30 15.32 -8.98
CA ALA A 101 47.24 15.79 -9.86
C ALA A 101 45.93 15.00 -9.63
N VAL A 102 46.03 13.68 -9.55
CA VAL A 102 44.86 12.81 -9.25
C VAL A 102 44.30 13.04 -7.82
N LYS A 103 45.19 13.21 -6.84
CA LYS A 103 44.80 13.56 -5.47
C LYS A 103 44.10 14.90 -5.41
N PHE A 104 44.62 15.94 -6.10
CA PHE A 104 43.98 17.25 -6.15
C PHE A 104 42.62 17.17 -6.83
N TYR A 105 42.51 16.41 -7.94
CA TYR A 105 41.22 16.17 -8.60
C TYR A 105 40.21 15.53 -7.65
N ASN A 106 40.55 14.40 -7.00
CA ASN A 106 39.65 13.67 -6.12
C ASN A 106 39.28 14.42 -4.85
N TRP A 107 40.16 15.30 -4.36
CA TRP A 107 39.94 16.00 -3.09
C TRP A 107 39.24 17.36 -3.27
N HIS A 108 39.46 18.06 -4.37
CA HIS A 108 39.00 19.44 -4.53
C HIS A 108 38.14 19.65 -5.78
N VAL A 109 38.53 19.10 -6.93
CA VAL A 109 37.88 19.40 -8.20
C VAL A 109 36.64 18.54 -8.45
N HIS A 110 36.64 17.30 -7.97
CA HIS A 110 35.51 16.36 -8.15
C HIS A 110 34.26 16.83 -7.43
N ASP A 111 34.38 17.46 -6.26
CA ASP A 111 33.28 18.01 -5.46
C ASP A 111 33.63 19.40 -4.95
N LEU A 112 33.56 20.39 -5.84
CA LEU A 112 33.89 21.79 -5.54
C LEU A 112 32.99 22.32 -4.45
N PRO A 113 33.52 22.75 -3.29
CA PRO A 113 32.75 23.33 -2.22
C PRO A 113 32.08 24.64 -2.67
N ALA A 114 30.97 25.02 -1.99
CA ALA A 114 30.35 26.31 -2.22
C ALA A 114 31.35 27.46 -1.93
N GLY A 115 31.29 28.51 -2.72
CA GLY A 115 32.07 29.72 -2.49
C GLY A 115 31.50 30.54 -1.34
N ARG A 116 32.31 31.43 -0.79
CA ARG A 116 31.86 32.35 0.30
C ARG A 116 31.36 33.69 -0.22
N GLY A 117 31.33 33.90 -1.54
CA GLY A 117 30.83 35.11 -2.18
C GLY A 117 29.32 35.07 -2.43
N GLY A 118 28.75 36.22 -2.77
CA GLY A 118 27.31 36.34 -3.08
C GLY A 118 27.01 36.31 -4.58
N SER A 119 27.86 35.71 -5.40
CA SER A 119 27.65 35.59 -6.87
C SER A 119 27.17 34.18 -7.26
N VAL A 120 26.43 34.07 -8.37
CA VAL A 120 25.85 32.82 -8.86
C VAL A 120 26.91 31.73 -9.03
N ASP A 121 28.13 32.07 -9.50
CA ASP A 121 29.22 31.11 -9.67
C ASP A 121 29.72 30.51 -8.33
N ASP A 122 29.53 31.20 -7.21
CA ASP A 122 29.89 30.70 -5.89
C ASP A 122 28.89 29.64 -5.37
N LEU A 123 27.65 29.71 -5.81
CA LEU A 123 26.57 28.84 -5.35
C LEU A 123 26.32 27.62 -6.27
N LEU A 124 26.61 27.73 -7.56
CA LEU A 124 26.39 26.64 -8.51
C LEU A 124 27.23 25.40 -8.19
N ALA A 125 26.65 24.21 -8.35
CA ALA A 125 27.38 22.95 -8.29
C ALA A 125 28.46 22.90 -9.41
N GLY A 126 29.62 22.28 -9.12
CA GLY A 126 30.78 22.28 -10.04
C GLY A 126 30.49 21.61 -11.39
N ASP A 127 29.65 20.58 -11.43
CA ASP A 127 29.24 19.88 -12.64
C ASP A 127 28.37 20.73 -13.57
N VAL A 128 27.50 21.55 -13.00
CA VAL A 128 26.69 22.55 -13.72
C VAL A 128 27.59 23.70 -14.21
N LEU A 129 28.34 24.31 -13.28
CA LEU A 129 29.18 25.48 -13.56
C LEU A 129 30.20 25.19 -14.66
N GLY A 130 30.79 23.98 -14.71
CA GLY A 130 31.75 23.56 -15.73
C GLY A 130 31.16 23.41 -17.14
N ARG A 131 29.84 23.43 -17.31
CA ARG A 131 29.16 23.24 -18.61
C ARG A 131 28.53 24.53 -19.14
N LEU A 132 28.36 25.55 -18.32
CA LEU A 132 27.75 26.82 -18.73
C LEU A 132 28.69 27.64 -19.63
N SER A 133 28.12 28.34 -20.63
CA SER A 133 28.80 29.33 -21.42
C SER A 133 29.00 30.66 -20.68
N ARG A 134 29.61 31.63 -21.34
CA ARG A 134 29.88 32.95 -20.75
C ARG A 134 28.59 33.74 -20.51
N GLU A 135 27.62 33.59 -21.38
CA GLU A 135 26.30 34.25 -21.34
C GLU A 135 25.24 33.17 -21.61
N PRO A 136 24.90 32.35 -20.58
CA PRO A 136 23.97 31.26 -20.78
C PRO A 136 22.55 31.78 -20.98
N ASN A 137 21.84 31.17 -21.90
CA ASN A 137 20.38 31.38 -22.04
C ASN A 137 19.60 30.25 -21.39
N VAL A 138 18.29 30.44 -21.16
CA VAL A 138 17.42 29.46 -20.48
C VAL A 138 17.44 28.09 -21.19
N ARG A 139 17.50 28.07 -22.53
CA ARG A 139 17.59 26.81 -23.31
C ARG A 139 18.90 26.08 -23.09
N GLU A 140 20.03 26.82 -22.99
CA GLU A 140 21.31 26.21 -22.67
C GLU A 140 21.32 25.63 -21.25
N ILE A 141 20.73 26.35 -20.28
CA ILE A 141 20.59 25.86 -18.90
C ILE A 141 19.76 24.58 -18.89
N ALA A 142 18.62 24.52 -19.58
CA ALA A 142 17.80 23.32 -19.72
C ALA A 142 18.58 22.14 -20.31
N LYS A 143 19.41 22.40 -21.34
CA LYS A 143 20.29 21.38 -21.92
C LYS A 143 21.33 20.90 -20.91
N VAL A 144 21.98 21.82 -20.20
CA VAL A 144 22.98 21.47 -19.16
C VAL A 144 22.34 20.63 -18.05
N ILE A 145 21.11 20.97 -17.60
CA ILE A 145 20.36 20.17 -16.63
C ILE A 145 20.21 18.72 -17.14
N GLY A 146 19.86 18.53 -18.40
CA GLY A 146 19.72 17.17 -18.98
C GLY A 146 21.04 16.40 -19.09
N GLU A 147 22.20 17.08 -19.06
CA GLU A 147 23.53 16.47 -19.16
C GLU A 147 24.16 16.16 -17.77
N VAL A 148 23.75 16.84 -16.71
CA VAL A 148 24.32 16.62 -15.37
C VAL A 148 23.61 15.51 -14.60
N PRO A 149 24.34 14.72 -13.78
CA PRO A 149 23.75 13.59 -13.07
C PRO A 149 22.55 13.97 -12.17
N SER A 150 22.62 15.12 -11.51
CA SER A 150 21.53 15.62 -10.66
C SER A 150 20.27 15.98 -11.43
N GLY A 151 20.40 16.56 -12.63
CA GLY A 151 19.27 16.82 -13.51
C GLY A 151 18.72 15.56 -14.18
N GLN A 152 19.58 14.62 -14.57
CA GLN A 152 19.15 13.29 -15.07
C GLN A 152 18.39 12.50 -14.01
N PHE A 153 18.75 12.63 -12.74
CA PHE A 153 18.01 12.05 -11.63
C PHE A 153 16.56 12.55 -11.62
N MET A 154 16.36 13.86 -11.72
CA MET A 154 15.02 14.45 -11.81
C MET A 154 14.25 13.97 -13.06
N GLY A 155 14.97 13.80 -14.16
CA GLY A 155 14.42 13.26 -15.41
C GLY A 155 13.83 11.87 -15.24
N VAL A 156 14.55 10.96 -14.60
CA VAL A 156 14.15 9.56 -14.43
C VAL A 156 13.13 9.39 -13.29
N ARG A 157 13.30 10.12 -12.18
CA ARG A 157 12.48 9.94 -10.98
C ARG A 157 11.16 10.69 -11.01
N LEU A 158 11.13 11.87 -11.62
CA LEU A 158 9.96 12.73 -11.70
C LEU A 158 9.42 12.91 -13.13
N GLY A 159 10.05 12.30 -14.13
CA GLY A 159 9.63 12.46 -15.51
C GLY A 159 10.05 13.78 -16.17
N MET A 160 10.96 14.56 -15.55
CA MET A 160 11.51 15.81 -16.10
C MET A 160 12.56 15.52 -17.17
N THR A 161 12.16 14.86 -18.23
CA THR A 161 13.08 14.47 -19.32
C THR A 161 13.73 15.69 -19.97
N PRO A 162 14.91 15.53 -20.63
CA PRO A 162 15.55 16.63 -21.34
C PRO A 162 14.65 17.30 -22.41
N SER A 163 13.77 16.52 -23.06
CA SER A 163 12.79 17.04 -24.01
C SER A 163 11.72 17.88 -23.32
N PHE A 164 11.21 17.41 -22.16
CA PHE A 164 10.27 18.15 -21.34
C PHE A 164 10.87 19.50 -20.88
N LEU A 165 12.09 19.50 -20.34
CA LEU A 165 12.78 20.70 -19.90
C LEU A 165 13.07 21.67 -21.06
N ALA A 166 13.39 21.16 -22.25
CA ALA A 166 13.55 21.97 -23.44
C ALA A 166 12.25 22.66 -23.85
N THR A 167 11.12 21.95 -23.80
CA THR A 167 9.80 22.51 -24.11
C THR A 167 9.41 23.58 -23.08
N ILE A 168 9.64 23.33 -21.79
CA ILE A 168 9.42 24.36 -20.74
C ILE A 168 10.29 25.60 -21.00
N ALA A 169 11.58 25.42 -21.34
CA ALA A 169 12.50 26.52 -21.63
C ALA A 169 12.10 27.33 -22.87
N GLU A 170 11.49 26.69 -23.87
CA GLU A 170 10.97 27.38 -25.07
C GLU A 170 9.70 28.18 -24.82
N GLY A 171 8.83 27.68 -23.96
CA GLY A 171 7.59 28.34 -23.56
C GLY A 171 7.73 29.36 -22.43
N SER A 172 8.89 29.40 -21.79
CA SER A 172 9.16 30.31 -20.66
C SER A 172 9.58 31.69 -21.17
N THR A 173 9.00 32.75 -20.56
CA THR A 173 9.37 34.15 -20.76
C THR A 173 10.33 34.68 -19.70
N ILE A 174 10.81 33.81 -18.81
CA ILE A 174 11.65 34.21 -17.68
C ILE A 174 13.04 34.64 -18.15
N SER A 175 13.59 35.65 -17.48
CA SER A 175 14.99 36.04 -17.64
C SER A 175 15.92 35.07 -16.90
N VAL A 176 17.18 35.01 -17.33
CA VAL A 176 18.18 34.13 -16.67
C VAL A 176 18.41 34.58 -15.23
N ASP A 177 18.38 35.88 -14.94
CA ASP A 177 18.60 36.41 -13.59
C ASP A 177 17.45 36.07 -12.65
N GLU A 178 16.22 36.08 -13.13
CA GLU A 178 15.04 35.62 -12.38
C GLU A 178 15.14 34.10 -12.09
N LEU A 179 15.61 33.31 -13.06
CA LEU A 179 15.80 31.86 -12.86
C LEU A 179 16.83 31.58 -11.75
N TRP A 180 17.92 32.37 -11.70
CA TRP A 180 18.91 32.25 -10.62
C TRP A 180 18.31 32.62 -9.26
N SER A 181 17.46 33.63 -9.21
CA SER A 181 16.77 34.03 -7.97
C SER A 181 15.87 32.92 -7.46
N VAL A 182 15.01 32.36 -8.33
CA VAL A 182 14.12 31.25 -7.98
C VAL A 182 14.92 30.03 -7.51
N ALA A 183 16.05 29.74 -8.18
CA ALA A 183 16.90 28.62 -7.80
C ALA A 183 17.55 28.84 -6.42
N ASP A 184 17.93 30.06 -6.09
CA ASP A 184 18.47 30.40 -4.76
C ASP A 184 17.41 30.33 -3.67
N ASP A 185 16.20 30.82 -3.94
CA ASP A 185 15.06 30.69 -3.02
C ASP A 185 14.77 29.21 -2.68
N ILE A 186 14.76 28.33 -3.70
CA ILE A 186 14.60 26.88 -3.51
C ILE A 186 15.77 26.30 -2.68
N ARG A 187 17.01 26.70 -2.99
CA ARG A 187 18.20 26.29 -2.26
C ARG A 187 18.11 26.66 -0.78
N GLN A 188 17.74 27.91 -0.47
CA GLN A 188 17.59 28.41 0.90
C GLN A 188 16.46 27.72 1.64
N ALA A 189 15.30 27.55 1.00
CA ALA A 189 14.14 26.87 1.58
C ALA A 189 14.48 25.42 1.99
N ASN A 190 15.27 24.72 1.18
CA ASN A 190 15.69 23.34 1.44
C ASN A 190 17.03 23.25 2.21
N GLN A 191 17.59 24.37 2.69
CA GLN A 191 18.86 24.44 3.45
C GLN A 191 20.05 23.76 2.73
N LEU A 192 20.13 23.91 1.42
CA LEU A 192 21.20 23.31 0.61
C LEU A 192 22.40 24.24 0.50
N ASP A 193 23.61 23.67 0.44
CA ASP A 193 24.85 24.42 0.27
C ASP A 193 25.01 24.96 -1.14
N ARG A 194 24.46 24.26 -2.17
CA ARG A 194 24.71 24.52 -3.57
C ARG A 194 23.44 24.42 -4.41
N ILE A 195 23.46 25.12 -5.56
CA ILE A 195 22.45 25.01 -6.61
C ILE A 195 22.86 23.87 -7.54
N SER A 196 22.25 22.72 -7.39
CA SER A 196 22.48 21.54 -8.22
C SER A 196 21.60 21.57 -9.49
N GLY A 197 21.85 20.64 -10.42
CA GLY A 197 20.97 20.45 -11.57
C GLY A 197 19.54 20.09 -11.20
N ALA A 198 19.32 19.45 -10.06
CA ALA A 198 17.98 19.16 -9.54
C ALA A 198 17.24 20.44 -9.09
N VAL A 199 17.94 21.33 -8.37
CA VAL A 199 17.40 22.64 -8.00
C VAL A 199 17.04 23.45 -9.22
N LEU A 200 17.93 23.48 -10.24
CA LEU A 200 17.68 24.20 -11.49
C LEU A 200 16.52 23.61 -12.30
N ALA A 201 16.37 22.29 -12.34
CA ALA A 201 15.23 21.66 -12.99
C ALA A 201 13.92 22.08 -12.34
N THR A 202 13.86 22.08 -11.01
CA THR A 202 12.68 22.51 -10.25
C THR A 202 12.43 24.02 -10.44
N ALA A 203 13.49 24.85 -10.41
CA ALA A 203 13.38 26.29 -10.64
C ALA A 203 12.81 26.60 -12.04
N LEU A 204 13.28 25.89 -13.06
CA LEU A 204 12.78 26.04 -14.43
C LEU A 204 11.30 25.65 -14.54
N VAL A 205 10.89 24.56 -13.89
CA VAL A 205 9.49 24.13 -13.87
C VAL A 205 8.62 25.13 -13.11
N ARG A 206 8.99 25.56 -11.90
CA ARG A 206 8.24 26.55 -11.11
C ARG A 206 8.15 27.92 -11.75
N SER A 207 9.11 28.26 -12.63
CA SER A 207 9.11 29.51 -13.38
C SER A 207 8.13 29.52 -14.57
N PHE A 208 7.54 28.38 -14.91
CA PHE A 208 6.59 28.28 -16.01
C PHE A 208 5.17 28.69 -15.56
N PRO A 209 4.48 29.52 -16.36
CA PRO A 209 3.08 29.87 -16.03
C PRO A 209 2.20 28.62 -15.90
N ASN A 210 1.40 28.54 -14.83
CA ASN A 210 0.53 27.40 -14.54
C ASN A 210 1.25 26.03 -14.37
N TYR A 211 2.50 26.03 -13.91
CA TYR A 211 3.26 24.81 -13.68
C TYR A 211 2.50 23.79 -12.82
N GLN A 212 1.68 24.25 -11.87
CA GLN A 212 0.87 23.39 -11.02
C GLN A 212 -0.08 22.47 -11.81
N SER A 213 -0.65 22.98 -12.90
CA SER A 213 -1.50 22.16 -13.76
C SER A 213 -0.70 21.10 -14.54
N ILE A 214 0.55 21.41 -14.89
CA ILE A 214 1.45 20.48 -15.59
C ILE A 214 1.89 19.36 -14.67
N ILE A 215 2.33 19.70 -13.45
CA ILE A 215 2.76 18.68 -12.48
C ILE A 215 1.59 17.81 -12.01
N ALA A 216 0.39 18.40 -11.85
CA ALA A 216 -0.82 17.64 -11.51
C ALA A 216 -1.19 16.59 -12.58
N GLN A 217 -0.99 16.90 -13.89
CA GLN A 217 -1.19 15.92 -14.96
C GLN A 217 -0.25 14.72 -14.87
N THR A 218 0.93 14.90 -14.28
CA THR A 218 1.89 13.83 -14.03
C THR A 218 1.71 13.18 -12.65
N HIS A 219 0.62 13.46 -11.96
CA HIS A 219 0.33 12.99 -10.59
C HIS A 219 1.42 13.35 -9.57
N LEU A 220 2.03 14.52 -9.73
CA LEU A 220 3.00 15.09 -8.81
C LEU A 220 2.40 16.29 -8.07
N GLY A 221 2.78 16.41 -6.79
CA GLY A 221 2.57 17.62 -6.00
C GLY A 221 3.80 18.52 -6.01
N ASP A 222 3.63 19.76 -5.55
CA ASP A 222 4.74 20.69 -5.41
C ASP A 222 5.78 20.20 -4.37
N GLU A 223 5.31 19.51 -3.33
CA GLU A 223 6.14 18.86 -2.32
C GLU A 223 7.03 17.74 -2.88
N ASP A 224 6.58 17.05 -3.94
CA ASP A 224 7.35 15.98 -4.58
C ASP A 224 8.59 16.52 -5.29
N LEU A 225 8.54 17.77 -5.77
CA LEU A 225 9.68 18.43 -6.39
C LEU A 225 10.79 18.67 -5.37
N ASP A 226 10.44 19.18 -4.20
CA ASP A 226 11.38 19.40 -3.10
C ASP A 226 11.89 18.07 -2.53
N ALA A 227 11.00 17.08 -2.37
CA ALA A 227 11.39 15.72 -1.97
C ALA A 227 12.39 15.10 -2.96
N GLY A 228 12.22 15.33 -4.26
CA GLY A 228 13.17 14.88 -5.29
C GLY A 228 14.55 15.52 -5.15
N ILE A 229 14.60 16.81 -4.86
CA ILE A 229 15.87 17.54 -4.62
C ILE A 229 16.58 16.98 -3.37
N LEU A 230 15.86 16.84 -2.26
CA LEU A 230 16.41 16.33 -1.01
C LEU A 230 16.89 14.88 -1.16
N TRP A 231 16.16 14.04 -1.88
CA TRP A 231 16.57 12.68 -2.18
C TRP A 231 17.85 12.63 -3.03
N GLN A 232 17.94 13.46 -4.05
CA GLN A 232 19.14 13.58 -4.88
C GLN A 232 20.36 14.01 -4.06
N GLU A 233 20.21 15.04 -3.19
CA GLU A 233 21.32 15.50 -2.36
C GLU A 233 21.78 14.44 -1.34
N HIS A 234 20.81 13.75 -0.71
CA HIS A 234 21.11 12.63 0.18
C HIS A 234 21.89 11.50 -0.51
N LEU A 235 21.51 11.14 -1.74
CA LEU A 235 22.24 10.16 -2.52
C LEU A 235 23.68 10.63 -2.84
N MET A 236 23.87 11.92 -3.13
CA MET A 236 25.20 12.49 -3.36
C MET A 236 26.03 12.49 -2.10
N GLU A 237 25.44 12.73 -0.95
CA GLU A 237 26.10 12.65 0.35
C GLU A 237 26.58 11.21 0.65
N ILE A 238 25.74 10.21 0.41
CA ILE A 238 26.12 8.80 0.51
C ILE A 238 27.32 8.50 -0.40
N VAL A 239 27.29 8.97 -1.66
CA VAL A 239 28.39 8.79 -2.60
C VAL A 239 29.66 9.48 -2.14
N ARG A 240 29.59 10.69 -1.57
CA ARG A 240 30.75 11.41 -1.01
C ARG A 240 31.40 10.64 0.13
N HIS A 241 30.60 10.05 1.01
CA HIS A 241 31.09 9.28 2.17
C HIS A 241 31.41 7.83 1.81
N PHE A 242 31.09 7.40 0.57
CA PHE A 242 31.37 6.06 0.07
C PHE A 242 32.88 5.79 0.06
N GLY A 243 33.31 4.80 0.83
CA GLY A 243 34.71 4.41 0.91
C GLY A 243 35.51 5.04 2.04
N GLN A 244 34.93 5.95 2.81
CA GLN A 244 35.50 6.33 4.12
C GLN A 244 35.31 5.16 5.09
N ARG A 245 36.43 4.64 5.62
CA ARG A 245 36.34 3.59 6.67
C ARG A 245 35.86 4.22 7.96
N ARG A 246 34.73 3.74 8.45
CA ARG A 246 34.26 4.14 9.80
C ARG A 246 35.23 3.61 10.85
N ARG A 247 35.49 4.40 11.87
CA ARG A 247 36.28 4.00 13.02
C ARG A 247 35.43 3.10 13.91
N THR A 248 35.61 1.80 13.81
CA THR A 248 34.86 0.79 14.56
C THR A 248 35.55 0.30 15.83
N GLY A 249 36.47 1.06 16.36
CA GLY A 249 37.29 0.71 17.52
C GLY A 249 38.76 0.38 17.17
N GLY A 250 39.60 0.09 18.15
CA GLY A 250 41.02 -0.18 17.97
C GLY A 250 41.31 -1.62 17.55
N LEU A 251 42.58 -1.92 17.17
CA LEU A 251 43.04 -3.24 16.76
C LEU A 251 42.79 -4.36 17.76
N ALA A 252 42.71 -4.03 19.06
CA ALA A 252 42.47 -5.02 20.12
C ALA A 252 40.99 -5.33 20.35
N ARG A 253 40.05 -4.65 19.65
CA ARG A 253 38.62 -4.87 19.81
C ARG A 253 38.24 -6.33 19.55
N ASP A 254 38.72 -6.88 18.45
CA ASP A 254 38.36 -8.23 18.01
C ASP A 254 39.06 -9.33 18.83
N TRP A 255 40.08 -8.95 19.58
CA TRP A 255 40.82 -9.88 20.49
C TRP A 255 40.22 -9.92 21.89
N SER A 256 39.27 -9.05 22.21
CA SER A 256 38.69 -8.95 23.56
C SER A 256 37.55 -9.94 23.84
N PHE A 257 37.09 -10.70 22.84
CA PHE A 257 35.91 -11.55 22.99
C PHE A 257 36.14 -12.89 23.68
N GLY A 258 37.35 -13.43 23.65
CA GLY A 258 37.55 -14.79 24.05
C GLY A 258 36.95 -15.79 23.06
N TRP A 259 36.50 -16.93 23.58
CA TRP A 259 35.95 -18.03 22.81
C TRP A 259 34.42 -17.89 22.74
N ILE A 260 33.87 -17.54 21.57
CA ILE A 260 32.43 -17.31 21.34
C ILE A 260 31.87 -18.16 20.18
N LEU A 261 32.20 -19.45 20.18
CA LEU A 261 31.93 -20.37 19.08
C LEU A 261 30.43 -20.51 18.75
N HIS A 262 29.60 -20.66 19.80
CA HIS A 262 28.15 -20.82 19.60
C HIS A 262 27.49 -19.49 19.19
N LEU A 263 27.96 -18.38 19.74
CA LEU A 263 27.47 -17.07 19.42
C LEU A 263 27.80 -16.68 17.95
N GLU A 264 29.01 -17.03 17.43
CA GLU A 264 29.34 -16.84 16.01
C GLU A 264 28.58 -17.80 15.09
N ARG A 265 28.26 -18.99 15.55
CA ARG A 265 27.56 -19.99 14.75
C ARG A 265 26.08 -19.63 14.54
N PHE A 266 25.40 -19.11 15.54
CA PHE A 266 23.97 -18.88 15.55
C PHE A 266 23.61 -17.39 15.49
N GLY A 267 24.55 -16.49 15.76
CA GLY A 267 24.36 -15.06 15.79
C GLY A 267 24.98 -14.33 14.60
N GLN A 268 24.39 -13.21 14.24
CA GLN A 268 24.93 -12.28 13.26
C GLN A 268 25.58 -11.11 14.00
N ASN A 269 26.90 -10.91 13.81
CA ASN A 269 27.61 -9.75 14.35
C ASN A 269 27.33 -8.50 13.52
N ILE A 270 26.35 -7.72 13.94
CA ILE A 270 25.94 -6.50 13.24
C ILE A 270 27.03 -5.43 13.27
N SER A 271 27.74 -5.32 14.39
CA SER A 271 28.84 -4.36 14.55
C SER A 271 30.00 -4.61 13.59
N GLU A 272 30.28 -5.86 13.30
CA GLU A 272 31.30 -6.25 12.32
C GLU A 272 30.80 -5.96 10.89
N GLN A 273 29.55 -6.29 10.59
CA GLN A 273 28.94 -6.01 9.29
C GLN A 273 28.96 -4.50 8.98
N ILE A 274 28.59 -3.66 9.95
CA ILE A 274 28.68 -2.19 9.83
C ILE A 274 30.13 -1.74 9.61
N GLY A 275 31.08 -2.33 10.33
CA GLY A 275 32.49 -2.02 10.17
C GLY A 275 33.10 -2.47 8.85
N ALA A 276 32.67 -3.63 8.35
CA ALA A 276 33.16 -4.20 7.10
C ALA A 276 32.45 -3.63 5.87
N SER A 277 31.15 -3.31 5.99
CA SER A 277 30.38 -2.78 4.88
C SER A 277 30.65 -1.29 4.70
N ARG A 278 31.06 -0.93 3.48
CA ARG A 278 31.21 0.47 3.06
C ARG A 278 29.86 1.17 2.84
N ASN A 279 28.74 0.47 3.00
CA ASN A 279 27.39 0.84 2.53
C ASN A 279 26.30 0.60 3.55
N THR A 280 26.55 0.62 4.83
CA THR A 280 25.41 0.66 5.78
C THR A 280 24.73 2.01 5.66
N LEU A 281 23.56 1.99 5.07
CA LEU A 281 22.63 3.11 5.01
C LEU A 281 22.03 3.25 6.41
N SER A 282 22.52 4.21 7.16
CA SER A 282 21.89 4.61 8.42
C SER A 282 20.65 5.41 8.11
N ILE A 283 19.51 4.87 8.47
CA ILE A 283 18.24 5.56 8.30
C ILE A 283 18.02 6.43 9.53
N ASP A 284 18.31 7.71 9.40
CA ASP A 284 18.11 8.69 10.46
C ASP A 284 16.66 9.20 10.43
N ILE A 285 15.80 8.52 11.22
CA ILE A 285 14.39 8.85 11.34
C ILE A 285 14.12 9.35 12.75
N PRO A 286 13.41 10.48 12.93
CA PRO A 286 13.14 11.05 14.25
C PRO A 286 12.51 10.06 15.24
N SER A 287 11.57 9.24 14.81
CA SER A 287 10.95 8.19 15.63
C SER A 287 11.95 7.14 16.13
N HIS A 288 12.90 6.73 15.28
CA HIS A 288 13.96 5.80 15.68
C HIS A 288 14.99 6.43 16.61
N VAL A 289 15.34 7.72 16.42
CA VAL A 289 16.28 8.42 17.28
C VAL A 289 15.82 8.39 18.74
N GLN A 290 14.55 8.66 19.01
CA GLN A 290 13.99 8.58 20.35
C GLN A 290 14.12 7.19 20.98
N VAL A 291 13.86 6.15 20.20
CA VAL A 291 13.99 4.74 20.63
C VAL A 291 15.46 4.40 20.92
N ILE A 292 16.38 4.87 20.06
CA ILE A 292 17.83 4.68 20.26
C ILE A 292 18.30 5.41 21.52
N ASP A 293 17.85 6.64 21.78
CA ASP A 293 18.19 7.37 22.98
C ASP A 293 17.69 6.66 24.25
N GLN A 294 16.49 6.08 24.23
CA GLN A 294 15.96 5.23 25.31
C GLN A 294 16.81 3.96 25.52
N LEU A 295 17.29 3.33 24.43
CA LEU A 295 18.22 2.21 24.54
C LEU A 295 19.57 2.62 25.15
N VAL A 296 20.11 3.78 24.71
CA VAL A 296 21.36 4.33 25.28
C VAL A 296 21.20 4.61 26.76
N GLU A 297 20.07 5.17 27.20
CA GLU A 297 19.77 5.42 28.61
C GLU A 297 19.64 4.11 29.40
N ALA A 298 18.86 3.14 28.90
CA ALA A 298 18.64 1.86 29.58
C ALA A 298 19.93 1.07 29.78
N PHE A 299 20.85 1.10 28.82
CA PHE A 299 22.14 0.39 28.91
C PHE A 299 23.29 1.22 29.49
N GLY A 300 23.16 2.54 29.50
CA GLY A 300 24.17 3.47 30.00
C GLY A 300 24.14 3.61 31.53
N THR A 301 22.97 3.38 32.14
CA THR A 301 22.78 3.46 33.59
C THR A 301 23.26 2.19 34.29
N GLY A 302 23.65 2.29 35.57
CA GLY A 302 24.11 1.14 36.37
C GLY A 302 22.99 0.19 36.84
N GLY A 303 21.78 0.34 36.34
CA GLY A 303 20.60 -0.46 36.70
C GLY A 303 20.46 -1.78 35.92
N ARG A 304 19.23 -2.21 35.71
CA ARG A 304 18.91 -3.39 34.87
C ARG A 304 19.23 -3.08 33.41
N GLN A 305 20.09 -3.91 32.81
CA GLN A 305 20.62 -3.72 31.45
C GLN A 305 19.89 -4.63 30.44
N ASN A 306 18.56 -4.74 30.59
CA ASN A 306 17.71 -5.53 29.70
C ASN A 306 16.62 -4.61 29.12
N ALA A 307 16.39 -4.69 27.83
CA ALA A 307 15.34 -3.95 27.16
C ALA A 307 14.47 -4.88 26.30
N VAL A 308 13.20 -4.52 26.18
CA VAL A 308 12.30 -5.16 25.21
C VAL A 308 11.80 -4.13 24.21
N LEU A 309 12.07 -4.35 22.93
CA LEU A 309 11.54 -3.59 21.81
C LEU A 309 10.20 -4.19 21.41
N ILE A 310 9.14 -3.39 21.57
CA ILE A 310 7.77 -3.82 21.32
C ILE A 310 7.22 -3.04 20.13
N GLY A 311 6.60 -3.73 19.20
CA GLY A 311 5.92 -3.14 18.05
C GLY A 311 5.46 -4.20 17.08
N GLN A 312 4.54 -3.82 16.20
CA GLN A 312 3.98 -4.73 15.20
C GLN A 312 5.07 -5.25 14.23
N ALA A 313 4.75 -6.34 13.52
CA ALA A 313 5.61 -6.83 12.44
C ALA A 313 5.78 -5.77 11.36
N GLY A 314 7.01 -5.56 10.87
CA GLY A 314 7.32 -4.57 9.83
C GLY A 314 7.53 -3.13 10.30
N VAL A 315 7.40 -2.82 11.59
CA VAL A 315 7.63 -1.47 12.14
C VAL A 315 9.11 -1.03 12.12
N GLY A 316 10.02 -1.96 11.91
CA GLY A 316 11.47 -1.66 11.83
C GLY A 316 12.26 -1.93 13.11
N LYS A 317 11.81 -2.83 14.01
CA LYS A 317 12.54 -3.21 15.23
C LYS A 317 14.00 -3.59 14.95
N THR A 318 14.24 -4.44 13.96
CA THR A 318 15.60 -4.86 13.57
C THR A 318 16.41 -3.69 13.01
N SER A 319 15.77 -2.76 12.27
CA SER A 319 16.43 -1.54 11.78
C SER A 319 16.86 -0.61 12.93
N VAL A 320 16.07 -0.51 13.99
CA VAL A 320 16.43 0.22 15.22
C VAL A 320 17.68 -0.41 15.87
N ILE A 321 17.79 -1.73 15.91
CA ILE A 321 18.96 -2.42 16.46
C ILE A 321 20.22 -2.14 15.62
N HIS A 322 20.08 -2.12 14.28
CA HIS A 322 21.18 -1.72 13.38
C HIS A 322 21.61 -0.27 13.60
N ALA A 323 20.65 0.67 13.71
CA ALA A 323 20.94 2.07 13.96
C ALA A 323 21.55 2.30 15.36
N PHE A 324 21.11 1.54 16.37
CA PHE A 324 21.73 1.52 17.70
C PHE A 324 23.16 1.02 17.66
N ALA A 325 23.43 -0.05 16.91
CA ALA A 325 24.79 -0.55 16.71
C ALA A 325 25.69 0.49 16.05
N GLU A 326 25.19 1.20 15.05
CA GLU A 326 25.91 2.27 14.39
C GLU A 326 26.22 3.42 15.34
N ARG A 327 25.23 3.86 16.14
CA ARG A 327 25.39 4.92 17.14
C ARG A 327 26.47 4.60 18.16
N ILE A 328 26.55 3.35 18.63
CA ILE A 328 27.58 2.91 19.58
C ILE A 328 28.98 2.89 18.97
N LEU A 329 29.08 2.62 17.67
CA LEU A 329 30.34 2.56 16.93
C LEU A 329 30.85 3.95 16.51
N ASP A 330 30.00 4.94 16.51
CA ASP A 330 30.37 6.31 16.18
C ASP A 330 31.16 6.94 17.32
N ALA A 331 32.41 7.35 17.02
CA ALA A 331 33.30 7.97 18.00
C ALA A 331 32.85 9.37 18.42
N ASP A 332 32.11 10.05 17.53
CA ASP A 332 31.67 11.44 17.74
C ASP A 332 30.27 11.51 18.37
N ALA A 333 29.58 10.36 18.46
CA ALA A 333 28.26 10.27 19.07
C ALA A 333 28.32 10.47 20.60
N ASN A 334 27.29 11.11 21.14
CA ASN A 334 27.13 11.27 22.58
C ASN A 334 26.61 9.97 23.24
N VAL A 335 27.53 9.01 23.43
CA VAL A 335 27.25 7.71 24.04
C VAL A 335 28.13 7.52 25.28
N PRO A 336 27.58 6.98 26.40
CA PRO A 336 28.37 6.67 27.58
C PRO A 336 29.57 5.78 27.29
N GLU A 337 30.72 6.00 27.94
CA GLU A 337 31.97 5.26 27.69
C GLU A 337 31.82 3.77 27.84
N ASN A 338 30.95 3.32 28.74
CA ASN A 338 30.68 1.90 29.00
C ASN A 338 29.93 1.20 27.86
N LEU A 339 29.35 1.94 26.91
CA LEU A 339 28.65 1.41 25.73
C LEU A 339 29.47 1.55 24.45
N ARG A 340 30.43 2.46 24.40
CA ARG A 340 31.23 2.73 23.19
C ARG A 340 31.93 1.47 22.70
N PHE A 341 31.82 1.23 21.38
CA PHE A 341 32.44 0.12 20.66
C PHE A 341 32.06 -1.28 21.14
N ARG A 342 30.92 -1.43 21.85
CA ARG A 342 30.37 -2.75 22.13
C ARG A 342 29.83 -3.37 20.86
N GLN A 343 29.85 -4.70 20.85
CA GLN A 343 29.37 -5.44 19.68
C GLN A 343 27.97 -5.97 19.95
N ILE A 344 27.15 -5.87 18.92
CA ILE A 344 25.77 -6.35 18.93
C ILE A 344 25.67 -7.60 18.07
N PHE A 345 25.19 -8.67 18.70
CA PHE A 345 24.85 -9.92 18.03
C PHE A 345 23.34 -10.09 18.00
N ILE A 346 22.77 -10.28 16.80
CA ILE A 346 21.36 -10.65 16.62
C ILE A 346 21.27 -12.18 16.50
N LEU A 347 20.43 -12.77 17.32
CA LEU A 347 20.08 -14.17 17.31
C LEU A 347 18.62 -14.30 16.86
N ASP A 348 18.39 -15.08 15.82
CA ASP A 348 17.03 -15.41 15.37
C ASP A 348 16.48 -16.57 16.20
N SER A 349 15.40 -16.32 16.92
CA SER A 349 14.79 -17.30 17.82
C SER A 349 14.29 -18.54 17.09
N ALA A 350 13.77 -18.39 15.88
CA ALA A 350 13.31 -19.52 15.07
C ALA A 350 14.46 -20.43 14.66
N SER A 351 15.60 -19.86 14.30
CA SER A 351 16.82 -20.61 13.94
C SER A 351 17.38 -21.37 15.13
N LEU A 352 17.34 -20.81 16.34
CA LEU A 352 17.77 -21.48 17.55
C LEU A 352 16.86 -22.69 17.90
N ILE A 353 15.54 -22.51 17.78
CA ILE A 353 14.57 -23.60 18.02
C ILE A 353 14.75 -24.70 16.98
N ALA A 354 14.97 -24.35 15.71
CA ALA A 354 15.21 -25.33 14.65
C ALA A 354 16.50 -26.13 14.84
N ALA A 355 17.54 -25.54 15.47
CA ALA A 355 18.83 -26.19 15.74
C ALA A 355 18.78 -27.15 16.94
N ALA A 356 17.85 -26.94 17.87
CA ALA A 356 17.66 -27.73 19.07
C ALA A 356 16.15 -27.93 19.32
N PRO A 357 15.51 -28.91 18.64
CA PRO A 357 14.06 -29.09 18.68
C PRO A 357 13.57 -29.66 20.02
N GLU A 358 14.43 -30.28 20.81
CA GLU A 358 14.09 -30.77 22.16
C GLU A 358 14.29 -29.65 23.19
N ARG A 359 13.33 -29.47 24.09
CA ARG A 359 13.36 -28.42 25.13
C ARG A 359 14.68 -28.41 25.92
N GLY A 360 15.14 -29.55 26.38
CA GLY A 360 16.37 -29.64 27.15
C GLY A 360 17.65 -29.28 26.36
N GLU A 361 17.67 -29.58 25.06
CA GLU A 361 18.77 -29.22 24.18
C GLU A 361 18.77 -27.70 23.92
N LEU A 362 17.57 -27.11 23.72
CA LEU A 362 17.41 -25.68 23.53
C LEU A 362 17.80 -24.87 24.78
N GLU A 363 17.39 -25.34 25.97
CA GLU A 363 17.80 -24.75 27.26
C GLU A 363 19.33 -24.74 27.38
N ASN A 364 20.00 -25.87 27.09
CA ASN A 364 21.45 -25.96 27.11
C ASN A 364 22.12 -25.05 26.06
N LEU A 365 21.58 -24.99 24.83
CA LEU A 365 22.10 -24.14 23.76
C LEU A 365 22.03 -22.66 24.15
N ILE A 366 20.88 -22.22 24.64
CA ILE A 366 20.70 -20.82 25.09
C ILE A 366 21.63 -20.49 26.25
N MET A 367 21.77 -21.38 27.23
CA MET A 367 22.69 -21.19 28.35
C MET A 367 24.15 -21.09 27.89
N GLN A 368 24.57 -21.87 26.87
CA GLN A 368 25.91 -21.78 26.28
C GLN A 368 26.11 -20.46 25.56
N VAL A 369 25.18 -20.07 24.68
CA VAL A 369 25.24 -18.81 23.90
C VAL A 369 25.28 -17.59 24.84
N LEU A 370 24.38 -17.53 25.82
CA LEU A 370 24.32 -16.42 26.78
C LEU A 370 25.51 -16.43 27.74
N GLY A 371 26.04 -17.62 28.08
CA GLY A 371 27.23 -17.81 28.86
C GLY A 371 28.50 -17.30 28.17
N GLU A 372 28.65 -17.54 26.86
CA GLU A 372 29.71 -16.98 26.04
C GLU A 372 29.64 -15.43 26.00
N ALA A 373 28.44 -14.87 25.76
CA ALA A 373 28.23 -13.44 25.77
C ALA A 373 28.55 -12.80 27.14
N TYR A 374 28.18 -13.47 28.24
CA TYR A 374 28.49 -13.02 29.59
C TYR A 374 30.01 -12.99 29.86
N ASN A 375 30.73 -14.02 29.43
CA ASN A 375 32.17 -14.13 29.60
C ASN A 375 32.92 -13.09 28.75
N ALA A 376 32.44 -12.81 27.57
CA ALA A 376 33.02 -11.81 26.65
C ALA A 376 32.91 -10.38 27.16
N LYS A 377 31.92 -10.04 27.99
CA LYS A 377 31.65 -8.71 28.62
C LYS A 377 31.45 -7.54 27.69
N ASN A 378 31.90 -7.63 26.44
CA ASN A 378 31.80 -6.56 25.43
C ASN A 378 30.67 -6.80 24.39
N ILE A 379 29.72 -7.64 24.70
CA ILE A 379 28.66 -8.08 23.82
C ILE A 379 27.31 -7.63 24.36
N ILE A 380 26.47 -7.16 23.46
CA ILE A 380 25.02 -6.96 23.64
C ILE A 380 24.35 -8.02 22.76
N VAL A 381 23.52 -8.85 23.36
CA VAL A 381 22.77 -9.88 22.64
C VAL A 381 21.37 -9.35 22.34
N CYS A 382 20.94 -9.51 21.12
CA CYS A 382 19.57 -9.27 20.71
C CYS A 382 18.92 -10.58 20.30
N LEU A 383 17.81 -10.93 20.95
CA LEU A 383 16.95 -12.04 20.54
C LEU A 383 15.81 -11.46 19.70
N ASP A 384 15.83 -11.75 18.42
CA ASP A 384 14.74 -11.35 17.50
C ASP A 384 13.62 -12.37 17.56
N ASP A 385 12.37 -11.91 17.45
CA ASP A 385 11.15 -12.71 17.66
C ASP A 385 11.17 -13.51 18.99
N ALA A 386 11.64 -12.87 20.06
CA ALA A 386 11.84 -13.49 21.37
C ALA A 386 10.55 -14.04 22.01
N GLN A 387 9.33 -13.63 21.54
CA GLN A 387 8.08 -14.21 21.99
C GLN A 387 8.03 -15.72 21.87
N LEU A 388 8.71 -16.31 20.88
CA LEU A 388 8.76 -17.76 20.68
C LEU A 388 9.35 -18.54 21.86
N PHE A 389 10.13 -17.89 22.73
CA PHE A 389 10.70 -18.50 23.95
C PHE A 389 9.80 -18.39 25.19
N PHE A 390 8.65 -17.71 25.08
CA PHE A 390 7.74 -17.45 26.19
C PHE A 390 6.31 -17.91 25.91
N GLU A 391 6.08 -18.54 24.76
CA GLU A 391 4.77 -19.03 24.33
C GLU A 391 4.68 -20.55 24.42
N GLU A 392 3.47 -21.05 24.72
CA GLU A 392 3.15 -22.47 24.64
C GLU A 392 2.42 -22.74 23.32
N GLY A 393 2.94 -23.64 22.49
CA GLY A 393 2.30 -24.01 21.22
C GLY A 393 3.21 -24.78 20.30
N VAL A 394 2.68 -25.12 19.12
CA VAL A 394 3.45 -25.82 18.07
C VAL A 394 4.51 -24.84 17.52
N GLY A 395 5.78 -25.15 17.73
CA GLY A 395 6.91 -24.32 17.25
C GLY A 395 7.37 -23.26 18.25
N SER A 396 6.86 -23.26 19.48
CA SER A 396 7.31 -22.40 20.58
C SER A 396 7.69 -23.23 21.79
N VAL A 397 8.55 -22.68 22.64
CA VAL A 397 9.05 -23.38 23.87
C VAL A 397 9.08 -22.38 25.02
N ASP A 398 8.36 -22.66 26.10
CA ASP A 398 8.41 -21.83 27.30
C ASP A 398 9.74 -22.00 28.05
N LEU A 399 10.61 -21.01 27.92
CA LEU A 399 11.91 -20.89 28.57
C LEU A 399 11.92 -19.84 29.68
N THR A 400 10.77 -19.41 30.15
CA THR A 400 10.66 -18.39 31.20
C THR A 400 11.53 -18.71 32.40
N ASN A 401 11.53 -19.96 32.85
CA ASN A 401 12.30 -20.41 34.02
C ASN A 401 13.84 -20.31 33.83
N VAL A 402 14.32 -20.35 32.58
CA VAL A 402 15.76 -20.25 32.26
C VAL A 402 16.16 -18.78 32.06
N LEU A 403 15.35 -18.00 31.33
CA LEU A 403 15.68 -16.64 31.00
C LEU A 403 15.41 -15.65 32.15
N GLN A 404 14.38 -15.85 32.94
CA GLN A 404 14.01 -14.92 34.02
C GLN A 404 15.14 -14.71 35.04
N PRO A 405 15.83 -15.74 35.55
CA PRO A 405 16.95 -15.52 36.48
C PRO A 405 18.10 -14.71 35.85
N ILE A 406 18.34 -14.85 34.55
CA ILE A 406 19.38 -14.12 33.81
C ILE A 406 18.97 -12.66 33.69
N LEU A 407 17.70 -12.40 33.38
CA LEU A 407 17.14 -11.05 33.29
C LEU A 407 17.13 -10.33 34.64
N ASP A 408 16.73 -11.06 35.70
CA ASP A 408 16.67 -10.49 37.06
C ASP A 408 18.07 -10.21 37.63
N ALA A 409 19.07 -10.98 37.25
CA ALA A 409 20.44 -10.74 37.62
C ALA A 409 21.01 -9.47 36.99
N GLY A 410 20.49 -9.02 35.83
CA GLY A 410 20.83 -7.77 35.15
C GLY A 410 22.30 -7.62 34.74
N ARG A 411 23.03 -8.73 34.67
CA ARG A 411 24.47 -8.73 34.41
C ARG A 411 24.83 -8.90 32.94
N LEU A 412 23.89 -9.37 32.13
CA LEU A 412 23.99 -9.52 30.69
C LEU A 412 23.18 -8.42 30.02
N ARG A 413 23.74 -7.79 29.01
CA ARG A 413 23.00 -6.82 28.18
C ARG A 413 22.17 -7.56 27.13
N LEU A 414 20.86 -7.53 27.30
CA LEU A 414 19.94 -8.29 26.46
C LEU A 414 18.87 -7.37 25.90
N ILE A 415 18.67 -7.42 24.59
CA ILE A 415 17.57 -6.80 23.88
C ILE A 415 16.63 -7.92 23.41
N LEU A 416 15.36 -7.83 23.74
CA LEU A 416 14.33 -8.73 23.24
C LEU A 416 13.49 -7.96 22.22
N SER A 417 13.30 -8.50 21.03
CA SER A 417 12.38 -7.97 20.03
C SER A 417 11.10 -8.82 20.08
N MET A 418 9.94 -8.16 20.28
CA MET A 418 8.66 -8.85 20.40
C MET A 418 7.54 -8.12 19.65
N ASP A 419 6.53 -8.88 19.24
CA ASP A 419 5.28 -8.33 18.76
C ASP A 419 4.47 -7.74 19.94
N GLU A 420 3.74 -6.65 19.70
CA GLU A 420 3.02 -5.93 20.74
C GLU A 420 1.91 -6.79 21.38
N GLN A 421 1.11 -7.47 20.57
CA GLN A 421 0.02 -8.31 21.08
C GLN A 421 0.56 -9.48 21.90
N ARG A 422 1.61 -10.11 21.38
CA ARG A 422 2.28 -11.24 22.07
C ARG A 422 2.92 -10.82 23.39
N TYR A 423 3.59 -9.66 23.41
CA TYR A 423 4.13 -9.11 24.64
C TYR A 423 3.04 -8.88 25.70
N LEU A 424 1.88 -8.32 25.30
CA LEU A 424 0.76 -8.12 26.23
C LEU A 424 0.21 -9.44 26.78
N GLU A 425 0.10 -10.48 25.97
CA GLU A 425 -0.30 -11.82 26.41
C GLU A 425 0.70 -12.40 27.40
N ILE A 426 2.00 -12.36 27.07
CA ILE A 426 3.09 -12.85 27.92
C ILE A 426 3.12 -12.07 29.26
N SER A 427 2.97 -10.75 29.21
CA SER A 427 3.01 -9.90 30.42
C SER A 427 1.82 -10.15 31.35
N ARG A 428 0.65 -10.53 30.82
CA ARG A 428 -0.50 -10.95 31.64
C ARG A 428 -0.27 -12.29 32.32
N ARG A 429 0.39 -13.24 31.62
CA ARG A 429 0.71 -14.56 32.18
C ARG A 429 1.87 -14.49 33.18
N ASN A 430 2.92 -13.76 32.86
CA ASN A 430 4.16 -13.66 33.59
C ASN A 430 4.51 -12.20 33.95
N PRO A 431 3.83 -11.57 34.96
CA PRO A 431 4.09 -10.18 35.33
C PRO A 431 5.52 -9.94 35.84
N SER A 432 6.17 -10.97 36.42
CA SER A 432 7.56 -10.89 36.90
C SER A 432 8.54 -10.67 35.75
N LEU A 433 8.34 -11.34 34.62
CA LEU A 433 9.13 -11.17 33.40
C LEU A 433 8.98 -9.73 32.88
N ALA A 434 7.74 -9.24 32.78
CA ALA A 434 7.47 -7.87 32.32
C ALA A 434 8.16 -6.82 33.20
N ASN A 435 8.19 -7.03 34.51
CA ASN A 435 8.85 -6.13 35.47
C ASN A 435 10.39 -6.19 35.42
N SER A 436 10.98 -7.22 34.84
CA SER A 436 12.44 -7.34 34.71
C SER A 436 13.00 -6.64 33.46
N LEU A 437 12.14 -6.14 32.57
CA LEU A 437 12.51 -5.56 31.29
C LEU A 437 12.20 -4.07 31.21
N ASN A 438 13.09 -3.28 30.64
CA ASN A 438 12.81 -1.90 30.25
C ASN A 438 12.00 -1.91 28.94
N ARG A 439 10.74 -1.51 29.04
CA ARG A 439 9.82 -1.51 27.89
C ARG A 439 10.10 -0.29 26.98
N ILE A 440 10.36 -0.54 25.70
CA ILE A 440 10.59 0.48 24.69
C ILE A 440 9.65 0.17 23.50
N ASN A 441 8.73 1.09 23.24
CA ASN A 441 7.79 0.94 22.13
C ASN A 441 8.37 1.52 20.85
N VAL A 442 8.29 0.75 19.77
CA VAL A 442 8.61 1.19 18.41
C VAL A 442 7.29 1.47 17.68
N ALA A 443 6.99 2.76 17.49
CA ALA A 443 5.77 3.19 16.80
C ALA A 443 5.92 3.09 15.28
N GLU A 444 4.78 3.02 14.57
CA GLU A 444 4.76 3.14 13.13
C GLU A 444 5.30 4.49 12.66
N THR A 445 6.00 4.48 11.53
CA THR A 445 6.52 5.68 10.89
C THR A 445 5.39 6.48 10.26
N ASN A 446 5.48 7.81 10.35
CA ASN A 446 4.57 8.69 9.64
C ASN A 446 4.86 8.70 8.12
N GLU A 447 4.06 9.42 7.33
CA GLU A 447 4.19 9.46 5.87
C GLU A 447 5.57 9.91 5.41
N ALA A 448 6.08 11.02 5.94
CA ALA A 448 7.38 11.59 5.57
C ALA A 448 8.54 10.65 5.93
N GLU A 449 8.49 10.07 7.13
CA GLU A 449 9.48 9.09 7.58
C GLU A 449 9.42 7.82 6.74
N THR A 450 8.22 7.32 6.44
CA THR A 450 8.04 6.13 5.58
C THR A 450 8.64 6.37 4.20
N LYS A 451 8.31 7.47 3.55
CA LYS A 451 8.86 7.81 2.23
C LYS A 451 10.39 7.89 2.25
N LYS A 452 10.97 8.46 3.30
CA LYS A 452 12.43 8.51 3.47
C LYS A 452 13.04 7.11 3.60
N VAL A 453 12.45 6.23 4.41
CA VAL A 453 12.88 4.82 4.53
C VAL A 453 12.80 4.10 3.19
N LEU A 454 11.68 4.28 2.46
CA LEU A 454 11.52 3.67 1.15
C LEU A 454 12.60 4.14 0.17
N GLN A 455 12.87 5.45 0.10
CA GLN A 455 13.90 6.01 -0.77
C GLN A 455 15.29 5.41 -0.52
N GLU A 456 15.64 5.16 0.74
CA GLU A 456 16.93 4.55 1.10
C GLU A 456 16.98 3.06 0.76
N GLN A 457 15.92 2.31 1.05
CA GLN A 457 15.85 0.88 0.77
C GLN A 457 15.77 0.59 -0.73
N LEU A 458 15.20 1.51 -1.52
CA LEU A 458 15.11 1.37 -2.97
C LEU A 458 16.46 1.20 -3.64
N ILE A 459 17.55 1.78 -3.12
CA ILE A 459 18.91 1.63 -3.69
C ILE A 459 19.29 0.14 -3.79
N ALA A 460 19.03 -0.63 -2.72
CA ALA A 460 19.31 -2.05 -2.69
C ALA A 460 18.37 -2.86 -3.59
N ILE A 461 17.08 -2.53 -3.59
CA ILE A 461 16.07 -3.21 -4.40
C ILE A 461 16.32 -2.98 -5.88
N GLU A 462 16.62 -1.75 -6.29
CA GLU A 462 16.93 -1.37 -7.67
C GLU A 462 18.18 -2.09 -8.19
N PHE A 463 19.21 -2.16 -7.37
CA PHE A 463 20.42 -2.91 -7.72
C PHE A 463 20.13 -4.40 -7.92
N ASN A 464 19.38 -5.02 -7.01
CA ASN A 464 19.07 -6.44 -7.07
C ASN A 464 18.09 -6.80 -8.18
N ARG A 465 17.05 -5.98 -8.40
CA ARG A 465 16.00 -6.24 -9.38
C ARG A 465 16.27 -5.62 -10.75
N LYS A 466 17.27 -4.72 -10.85
CA LYS A 466 17.62 -3.96 -12.07
C LYS A 466 16.47 -3.12 -12.61
N VAL A 467 15.75 -2.47 -11.73
CA VAL A 467 14.63 -1.57 -12.03
C VAL A 467 14.91 -0.20 -11.44
N THR A 468 14.14 0.80 -11.83
CA THR A 468 14.19 2.16 -11.29
C THR A 468 12.79 2.60 -10.91
N TYR A 469 12.62 3.14 -9.71
CA TYR A 469 11.31 3.58 -9.21
C TYR A 469 11.12 5.08 -9.44
N MET A 470 9.95 5.46 -9.94
CA MET A 470 9.52 6.86 -9.97
C MET A 470 8.99 7.28 -8.59
N ILE A 471 9.03 8.59 -8.31
CA ILE A 471 8.52 9.12 -7.02
C ILE A 471 7.02 8.88 -6.86
N GLN A 472 6.26 8.91 -7.97
CA GLN A 472 4.84 8.57 -7.99
C GLN A 472 4.58 7.13 -7.53
N ALA A 473 5.49 6.20 -7.84
CA ALA A 473 5.37 4.82 -7.38
C ALA A 473 5.56 4.71 -5.86
N ILE A 474 6.46 5.53 -5.28
CA ILE A 474 6.68 5.58 -3.82
C ILE A 474 5.43 6.13 -3.12
N ASN A 475 4.90 7.25 -3.62
CA ASN A 475 3.70 7.86 -3.08
C ASN A 475 2.49 6.91 -3.14
N GLU A 476 2.31 6.26 -4.29
CA GLU A 476 1.23 5.31 -4.50
C GLU A 476 1.39 4.06 -3.63
N ALA A 477 2.62 3.57 -3.45
CA ALA A 477 2.87 2.42 -2.58
C ALA A 477 2.54 2.73 -1.12
N TYR A 478 2.88 3.93 -0.64
CA TYR A 478 2.45 4.38 0.69
C TYR A 478 0.93 4.41 0.79
N ARG A 479 0.25 5.11 -0.14
CA ARG A 479 -1.19 5.29 -0.16
C ARG A 479 -1.95 3.96 -0.22
N LEU A 480 -1.58 3.07 -1.16
CA LEU A 480 -2.25 1.79 -1.34
C LEU A 480 -1.93 0.80 -0.22
N SER A 481 -0.70 0.75 0.27
CA SER A 481 -0.37 -0.14 1.38
C SER A 481 -1.05 0.27 2.68
N GLN A 482 -1.20 1.57 2.95
CA GLN A 482 -1.96 2.06 4.09
C GLN A 482 -3.43 1.66 4.02
N ARG A 483 -3.99 1.66 2.81
CA ARG A 483 -5.40 1.39 2.58
C ARG A 483 -5.74 -0.10 2.58
N TYR A 484 -4.85 -0.95 2.05
CA TYR A 484 -5.17 -2.34 1.73
C TYR A 484 -4.36 -3.39 2.52
N ILE A 485 -3.25 -3.02 3.13
CA ILE A 485 -2.40 -3.96 3.86
C ILE A 485 -2.42 -3.60 5.34
N HIS A 486 -3.07 -4.42 6.17
CA HIS A 486 -3.27 -4.14 7.59
C HIS A 486 -2.56 -5.13 8.53
N ASP A 487 -2.01 -6.21 7.98
CA ASP A 487 -1.32 -7.28 8.72
C ASP A 487 0.13 -6.92 9.09
N ILE A 488 0.70 -5.90 8.45
CA ILE A 488 2.08 -5.44 8.63
C ILE A 488 2.06 -3.93 8.88
N ALA A 489 2.92 -3.44 9.77
CA ALA A 489 3.05 -2.02 10.07
C ALA A 489 3.86 -1.25 9.00
N MET A 490 3.72 0.08 8.98
CA MET A 490 4.64 0.94 8.24
C MET A 490 6.03 0.96 8.89
N PRO A 491 7.11 1.01 8.12
CA PRO A 491 7.20 1.11 6.66
C PRO A 491 7.16 -0.24 5.93
N GLY A 492 7.13 -1.36 6.65
CA GLY A 492 7.26 -2.71 6.10
C GLY A 492 6.22 -3.05 5.03
N ARG A 493 4.95 -2.65 5.23
CA ARG A 493 3.88 -2.90 4.24
C ARG A 493 4.11 -2.17 2.92
N ALA A 494 4.56 -0.92 2.97
CA ALA A 494 4.85 -0.15 1.76
C ALA A 494 6.09 -0.71 1.02
N LEU A 495 7.11 -1.13 1.76
CA LEU A 495 8.30 -1.76 1.20
C LEU A 495 7.97 -3.07 0.48
N LYS A 496 7.17 -3.94 1.10
CA LYS A 496 6.72 -5.21 0.51
C LYS A 496 5.92 -4.99 -0.78
N LEU A 497 5.09 -3.95 -0.81
CA LEU A 497 4.33 -3.60 -2.02
C LEU A 497 5.27 -3.10 -3.14
N LEU A 498 6.27 -2.25 -2.83
CA LEU A 498 7.25 -1.80 -3.80
C LEU A 498 8.09 -2.97 -4.36
N GLU A 499 8.53 -3.89 -3.51
CA GLU A 499 9.24 -5.10 -3.97
C GLU A 499 8.40 -5.93 -4.94
N SER A 500 7.10 -6.06 -4.65
CA SER A 500 6.16 -6.77 -5.53
C SER A 500 5.96 -6.03 -6.85
N ALA A 501 5.89 -4.69 -6.82
CA ALA A 501 5.71 -3.83 -7.99
C ALA A 501 6.88 -3.91 -8.99
N ALA A 502 8.09 -4.29 -8.56
CA ALA A 502 9.22 -4.52 -9.44
C ALA A 502 8.93 -5.54 -10.56
N SER A 503 8.07 -6.52 -10.28
CA SER A 503 7.69 -7.56 -11.25
C SER A 503 6.77 -7.04 -12.36
N PHE A 504 6.20 -5.85 -12.18
CA PHE A 504 5.31 -5.18 -13.13
C PHE A 504 5.95 -3.94 -13.75
N SER A 505 7.31 -3.86 -13.72
CA SER A 505 8.03 -2.75 -14.31
C SER A 505 7.90 -2.73 -15.83
N GLU A 506 7.68 -1.55 -16.42
CA GLU A 506 7.66 -1.32 -17.84
C GLU A 506 9.04 -0.79 -18.28
N SER A 507 9.70 -1.50 -19.17
CA SER A 507 11.05 -1.16 -19.63
C SER A 507 12.07 -0.92 -18.50
N GLY A 508 11.90 -1.61 -17.35
CA GLY A 508 12.78 -1.44 -16.19
C GLY A 508 12.44 -0.24 -15.30
N ILE A 509 11.33 0.45 -15.56
CA ILE A 509 10.82 1.56 -14.74
C ILE A 509 9.57 1.10 -14.00
N VAL A 510 9.53 1.33 -12.69
CA VAL A 510 8.36 1.08 -11.85
C VAL A 510 7.59 2.39 -11.69
N THR A 511 6.39 2.41 -12.23
CA THR A 511 5.48 3.55 -12.24
C THR A 511 4.37 3.38 -11.20
N MET A 512 3.51 4.39 -11.05
CA MET A 512 2.27 4.28 -10.29
C MET A 512 1.42 3.10 -10.75
N ASN A 513 1.29 2.88 -12.07
CA ASN A 513 0.55 1.76 -12.63
C ASN A 513 1.13 0.40 -12.23
N SER A 514 2.47 0.29 -12.16
CA SER A 514 3.13 -0.95 -11.71
C SER A 514 2.75 -1.30 -10.26
N VAL A 515 2.63 -0.31 -9.39
CA VAL A 515 2.21 -0.49 -7.99
C VAL A 515 0.73 -0.87 -7.91
N GLN A 516 -0.13 -0.23 -8.72
CA GLN A 516 -1.54 -0.57 -8.82
C GLN A 516 -1.74 -2.02 -9.31
N GLN A 517 -1.02 -2.44 -10.34
CA GLN A 517 -1.05 -3.83 -10.81
C GLN A 517 -0.56 -4.83 -9.76
N ALA A 518 0.44 -4.47 -8.98
CA ALA A 518 0.94 -5.32 -7.90
C ALA A 518 -0.13 -5.55 -6.82
N ILE A 519 -0.82 -4.50 -6.38
CA ILE A 519 -1.88 -4.64 -5.38
C ILE A 519 -3.12 -5.33 -5.95
N GLU A 520 -3.49 -5.02 -7.21
CA GLU A 520 -4.62 -5.64 -7.90
C GLU A 520 -4.45 -7.17 -7.97
N ARG A 521 -3.24 -7.62 -8.30
CA ARG A 521 -2.95 -9.06 -8.38
C ARG A 521 -2.85 -9.72 -7.00
N THR A 522 -2.37 -8.99 -5.99
CA THR A 522 -2.22 -9.53 -4.64
C THR A 522 -3.57 -9.67 -3.93
N MET A 523 -4.46 -8.69 -4.15
CA MET A 523 -5.76 -8.60 -3.48
C MET A 523 -6.95 -9.06 -4.36
N ASP A 524 -6.70 -9.45 -5.62
CA ASP A 524 -7.72 -9.79 -6.63
C ASP A 524 -8.75 -8.66 -6.83
N VAL A 525 -8.25 -7.44 -7.01
CA VAL A 525 -9.03 -6.21 -7.00
C VAL A 525 -8.60 -5.30 -8.13
N LYS A 526 -9.54 -4.53 -8.70
CA LYS A 526 -9.23 -3.41 -9.60
C LYS A 526 -9.15 -2.10 -8.82
N VAL A 527 -7.94 -1.62 -8.61
CA VAL A 527 -7.64 -0.34 -7.91
C VAL A 527 -7.53 0.83 -8.90
N SER A 528 -7.19 0.53 -10.16
CA SER A 528 -7.01 1.56 -11.20
C SER A 528 -8.30 2.36 -11.38
N VAL A 529 -8.18 3.67 -11.34
CA VAL A 529 -9.21 4.58 -11.88
C VAL A 529 -9.50 4.12 -13.30
N ALA A 530 -10.78 4.13 -13.72
CA ALA A 530 -11.22 3.69 -15.05
C ALA A 530 -10.40 4.35 -16.18
N ASN A 531 -9.19 3.82 -16.38
CA ASN A 531 -8.22 4.36 -17.35
C ASN A 531 -8.33 3.67 -18.70
N THR A 532 -8.99 2.50 -18.76
CA THR A 532 -9.28 1.85 -20.01
C THR A 532 -10.58 2.37 -20.59
N THR A 533 -10.63 2.52 -21.91
CA THR A 533 -11.84 2.91 -22.65
C THR A 533 -13.01 1.97 -22.31
N GLU A 534 -12.72 0.69 -22.12
CA GLU A 534 -13.70 -0.35 -21.76
C GLU A 534 -14.31 -0.13 -20.36
N ASP A 535 -13.50 0.25 -19.35
CA ASP A 535 -14.03 0.51 -18.01
C ASP A 535 -14.90 1.78 -17.97
N ARG A 536 -14.52 2.80 -18.76
CA ARG A 536 -15.34 4.01 -18.92
C ARG A 536 -16.66 3.72 -19.61
N GLU A 537 -16.64 2.93 -20.66
CA GLU A 537 -17.86 2.52 -21.38
C GLU A 537 -18.77 1.68 -20.48
N ARG A 538 -18.23 0.73 -19.71
CA ARG A 538 -18.99 -0.06 -18.74
C ARG A 538 -19.67 0.82 -17.68
N LEU A 539 -19.00 1.84 -17.17
CA LEU A 539 -19.56 2.77 -16.19
C LEU A 539 -20.61 3.70 -16.79
N LEU A 540 -20.44 4.09 -18.06
CA LEU A 540 -21.41 4.90 -18.78
C LEU A 540 -22.67 4.11 -19.13
N HIS A 541 -22.56 2.81 -19.42
CA HIS A 541 -23.66 1.91 -19.77
C HIS A 541 -24.03 0.96 -18.63
N MET A 542 -23.77 1.36 -17.36
CA MET A 542 -24.01 0.51 -16.18
C MET A 542 -25.50 0.13 -16.06
N GLU A 543 -26.39 1.08 -16.36
CA GLU A 543 -27.84 0.86 -16.30
C GLU A 543 -28.26 -0.24 -17.28
N ASP A 544 -27.76 -0.20 -18.50
CA ASP A 544 -28.07 -1.20 -19.54
C ASP A 544 -27.61 -2.60 -19.09
N LEU A 545 -26.38 -2.69 -18.56
CA LEU A 545 -25.81 -3.94 -18.03
C LEU A 545 -26.60 -4.50 -16.85
N ILE A 546 -27.09 -3.63 -15.95
CA ILE A 546 -27.94 -4.05 -14.83
C ILE A 546 -29.30 -4.52 -15.37
N HIS A 547 -29.88 -3.83 -16.36
CA HIS A 547 -31.15 -4.17 -16.94
C HIS A 547 -31.13 -5.48 -17.76
N GLU A 548 -29.98 -5.96 -18.22
CA GLU A 548 -29.86 -7.32 -18.77
C GLU A 548 -30.26 -8.41 -17.76
N ARG A 549 -30.15 -8.12 -16.46
CA ARG A 549 -30.40 -9.06 -15.37
C ARG A 549 -31.64 -8.71 -14.52
N MET A 550 -32.15 -7.50 -14.69
CA MET A 550 -33.20 -6.97 -13.84
C MET A 550 -34.30 -6.28 -14.65
N VAL A 551 -35.54 -6.66 -14.35
CA VAL A 551 -36.70 -6.06 -15.01
C VAL A 551 -37.11 -4.81 -14.24
N ASN A 552 -37.33 -3.71 -15.00
CA ASN A 552 -37.81 -2.44 -14.46
C ASN A 552 -36.95 -1.90 -13.30
N GLN A 553 -37.61 -1.24 -12.29
CA GLN A 553 -36.93 -0.55 -11.18
C GLN A 553 -35.95 0.54 -11.65
N VAL A 554 -36.28 1.16 -12.79
CA VAL A 554 -35.41 2.14 -13.50
C VAL A 554 -34.87 3.20 -12.54
N ARG A 555 -35.71 3.70 -11.62
CA ARG A 555 -35.29 4.68 -10.65
C ARG A 555 -34.22 4.13 -9.69
N ALA A 556 -34.43 2.93 -9.17
CA ALA A 556 -33.46 2.29 -8.27
C ALA A 556 -32.11 2.09 -8.96
N VAL A 557 -32.14 1.63 -10.20
CA VAL A 557 -30.91 1.43 -11.01
C VAL A 557 -30.21 2.75 -11.26
N ASN A 558 -30.93 3.80 -11.69
CA ASN A 558 -30.33 5.10 -11.98
C ASN A 558 -29.69 5.75 -10.75
N VAL A 559 -30.41 5.77 -9.60
CA VAL A 559 -29.89 6.37 -8.36
C VAL A 559 -28.59 5.70 -7.92
N VAL A 560 -28.56 4.37 -7.96
CA VAL A 560 -27.38 3.61 -7.57
C VAL A 560 -26.24 3.81 -8.58
N SER A 561 -26.52 3.78 -9.88
CA SER A 561 -25.51 3.98 -10.93
C SER A 561 -24.90 5.38 -10.86
N ASP A 562 -25.72 6.41 -10.61
CA ASP A 562 -25.22 7.78 -10.44
C ASP A 562 -24.32 7.92 -9.21
N ALA A 563 -24.68 7.32 -8.08
CA ALA A 563 -23.85 7.34 -6.89
C ALA A 563 -22.50 6.63 -7.13
N LEU A 564 -22.52 5.49 -7.81
CA LEU A 564 -21.30 4.75 -8.13
C LEU A 564 -20.43 5.48 -9.17
N ARG A 565 -21.02 6.16 -10.14
CA ARG A 565 -20.29 7.04 -11.07
C ARG A 565 -19.58 8.17 -10.34
N ARG A 566 -20.28 8.87 -9.42
CA ARG A 566 -19.67 9.91 -8.57
C ARG A 566 -18.48 9.37 -7.77
N ALA A 567 -18.65 8.19 -7.17
CA ALA A 567 -17.58 7.55 -6.42
C ALA A 567 -16.36 7.22 -7.27
N ARG A 568 -16.56 6.71 -8.48
CA ARG A 568 -15.48 6.35 -9.42
C ARG A 568 -14.79 7.57 -10.04
N ALA A 569 -15.52 8.70 -10.16
CA ALA A 569 -14.95 9.96 -10.60
C ALA A 569 -14.10 10.68 -9.51
N GLY A 570 -13.93 10.08 -8.32
CA GLY A 570 -13.18 10.68 -7.22
C GLY A 570 -13.96 11.77 -6.45
N VAL A 571 -15.25 11.96 -6.74
CA VAL A 571 -16.10 12.94 -6.07
C VAL A 571 -16.83 12.26 -4.91
N ARG A 572 -16.08 11.81 -3.89
CA ARG A 572 -16.67 11.16 -2.70
C ARG A 572 -15.86 11.47 -1.44
N ASN A 573 -16.45 11.22 -0.28
CA ASN A 573 -15.70 11.18 0.98
C ASN A 573 -14.94 9.85 1.08
N GLU A 574 -13.61 9.90 1.07
CA GLU A 574 -12.75 8.71 1.12
C GLU A 574 -12.83 7.93 2.46
N ASN A 575 -13.36 8.55 3.50
CA ASN A 575 -13.54 7.93 4.81
C ASN A 575 -14.85 7.14 4.96
N ARG A 576 -15.69 7.07 3.93
CA ARG A 576 -16.96 6.33 3.93
C ARG A 576 -16.94 5.21 2.89
N PRO A 577 -17.84 4.21 2.97
CA PRO A 577 -18.02 3.21 1.92
C PRO A 577 -18.22 3.86 0.53
N ILE A 578 -18.02 3.11 -0.55
CA ILE A 578 -18.23 3.59 -1.94
C ILE A 578 -19.63 4.14 -2.12
N GLY A 579 -20.61 3.50 -1.48
CA GLY A 579 -22.00 3.94 -1.42
C GLY A 579 -22.72 3.17 -0.35
N THR A 580 -23.65 3.83 0.33
CA THR A 580 -24.50 3.25 1.37
C THR A 580 -25.96 3.41 0.96
N PHE A 581 -26.66 2.30 0.74
CA PHE A 581 -28.01 2.28 0.20
C PHE A 581 -28.98 1.56 1.13
N LEU A 582 -30.17 2.11 1.31
CA LEU A 582 -31.29 1.44 1.98
C LEU A 582 -32.39 1.11 0.95
N PHE A 583 -32.59 -0.17 0.67
CA PHE A 583 -33.61 -0.66 -0.25
C PHE A 583 -34.88 -1.01 0.49
N LEU A 584 -35.94 -0.25 0.28
CA LEU A 584 -37.25 -0.41 0.89
C LEU A 584 -38.25 -0.93 -0.13
N GLY A 585 -39.09 -1.90 0.27
CA GLY A 585 -40.11 -2.39 -0.63
C GLY A 585 -40.61 -3.79 -0.30
N PRO A 586 -41.66 -4.24 -0.97
CA PRO A 586 -42.22 -5.59 -0.74
C PRO A 586 -41.21 -6.70 -1.03
N THR A 587 -41.51 -7.89 -0.54
CA THR A 587 -40.70 -9.08 -0.83
C THR A 587 -40.79 -9.46 -2.31
N GLY A 588 -39.70 -9.92 -2.91
CA GLY A 588 -39.72 -10.47 -4.28
C GLY A 588 -39.78 -9.43 -5.41
N VAL A 589 -39.43 -8.16 -5.13
CA VAL A 589 -39.42 -7.07 -6.14
C VAL A 589 -38.02 -6.81 -6.76
N GLY A 590 -37.00 -7.63 -6.39
CA GLY A 590 -35.67 -7.55 -6.99
C GLY A 590 -34.60 -6.85 -6.15
N LYS A 591 -34.81 -6.52 -4.86
CA LYS A 591 -33.82 -5.87 -3.97
C LYS A 591 -32.49 -6.65 -3.93
N THR A 592 -32.55 -7.92 -3.60
CA THR A 592 -31.36 -8.80 -3.55
C THR A 592 -30.76 -9.03 -4.94
N GLU A 593 -31.57 -9.04 -6.00
CA GLU A 593 -31.08 -9.23 -7.37
C GLU A 593 -30.30 -8.01 -7.87
N LEU A 594 -30.74 -6.79 -7.53
CA LEU A 594 -29.95 -5.58 -7.79
C LEU A 594 -28.58 -5.63 -7.10
N SER A 595 -28.54 -6.12 -5.85
CA SER A 595 -27.28 -6.26 -5.12
C SER A 595 -26.32 -7.25 -5.80
N LYS A 596 -26.83 -8.37 -6.35
CA LYS A 596 -26.03 -9.32 -7.14
C LYS A 596 -25.57 -8.73 -8.46
N ALA A 597 -26.48 -8.04 -9.17
CA ALA A 597 -26.13 -7.38 -10.43
C ALA A 597 -25.03 -6.32 -10.22
N LEU A 598 -25.08 -5.58 -9.12
CA LEU A 598 -24.03 -4.63 -8.75
C LEU A 598 -22.70 -5.32 -8.44
N ALA A 599 -22.70 -6.45 -7.72
CA ALA A 599 -21.50 -7.20 -7.46
C ALA A 599 -20.85 -7.69 -8.77
N ASP A 600 -21.64 -8.13 -9.73
CA ASP A 600 -21.16 -8.60 -11.02
C ASP A 600 -20.66 -7.46 -11.91
N VAL A 601 -21.47 -6.42 -12.09
CA VAL A 601 -21.15 -5.30 -13.00
C VAL A 601 -20.01 -4.43 -12.47
N TYR A 602 -20.00 -4.12 -11.16
CA TYR A 602 -19.04 -3.21 -10.56
C TYR A 602 -17.75 -3.88 -10.10
N PHE A 603 -17.85 -5.07 -9.48
CA PHE A 603 -16.70 -5.81 -8.95
C PHE A 603 -16.29 -7.04 -9.78
N GLY A 604 -17.03 -7.34 -10.86
CA GLY A 604 -16.66 -8.37 -11.83
C GLY A 604 -17.02 -9.80 -11.45
N GLY A 605 -18.01 -10.00 -10.58
CA GLY A 605 -18.53 -11.34 -10.27
C GLY A 605 -19.53 -11.38 -9.11
N GLU A 606 -20.52 -12.26 -9.20
CA GLU A 606 -21.49 -12.49 -8.13
C GLU A 606 -20.86 -12.99 -6.82
N GLY A 607 -19.70 -13.64 -6.91
CA GLY A 607 -18.93 -14.08 -5.75
C GLY A 607 -18.39 -12.91 -4.89
N LYS A 608 -18.45 -11.68 -5.41
CA LYS A 608 -18.10 -10.46 -4.67
C LYS A 608 -19.27 -9.93 -3.80
N LEU A 609 -20.32 -10.70 -3.60
CA LEU A 609 -21.44 -10.40 -2.72
C LEU A 609 -21.25 -11.09 -1.36
N ILE A 610 -21.06 -10.30 -0.32
CA ILE A 610 -21.13 -10.74 1.09
C ILE A 610 -22.54 -10.52 1.56
N ARG A 611 -23.24 -11.60 1.90
CA ARG A 611 -24.64 -11.51 2.39
C ARG A 611 -24.72 -11.89 3.87
N LEU A 612 -25.29 -10.99 4.64
CA LEU A 612 -25.61 -11.21 6.05
C LEU A 612 -27.13 -11.10 6.26
N ASP A 613 -27.73 -12.16 6.77
CA ASP A 613 -29.16 -12.18 7.14
C ASP A 613 -29.31 -11.71 8.59
N LEU A 614 -29.85 -10.52 8.78
CA LEU A 614 -29.99 -9.93 10.10
C LEU A 614 -31.10 -10.55 10.96
N ASN A 615 -31.90 -11.49 10.42
CA ASN A 615 -32.74 -12.34 11.24
C ASN A 615 -31.95 -13.24 12.20
N GLU A 616 -30.70 -13.49 11.95
CA GLU A 616 -29.80 -14.26 12.81
C GLU A 616 -29.18 -13.44 13.95
N PHE A 617 -29.38 -12.11 13.95
CA PHE A 617 -28.77 -11.15 14.85
C PHE A 617 -29.80 -10.38 15.66
N VAL A 618 -30.69 -11.12 16.33
CA VAL A 618 -31.85 -10.59 17.05
C VAL A 618 -31.50 -10.26 18.51
N ARG A 619 -30.39 -10.76 19.04
CA ARG A 619 -29.98 -10.57 20.43
C ARG A 619 -28.84 -9.57 20.54
N SER A 620 -28.74 -8.89 21.67
CA SER A 620 -27.63 -7.97 21.96
C SER A 620 -26.25 -8.67 21.92
N ASP A 621 -26.18 -9.93 22.34
CA ASP A 621 -24.91 -10.70 22.32
C ASP A 621 -24.44 -11.09 20.91
N ASP A 622 -25.31 -11.01 19.90
CA ASP A 622 -24.97 -11.33 18.51
C ASP A 622 -23.99 -10.31 17.88
N VAL A 623 -23.80 -9.15 18.52
CA VAL A 623 -22.74 -8.20 18.13
C VAL A 623 -21.36 -8.89 18.14
N ALA A 624 -21.10 -9.75 19.12
CA ALA A 624 -19.83 -10.48 19.19
C ALA A 624 -19.60 -11.40 17.98
N ARG A 625 -20.67 -12.02 17.44
CA ARG A 625 -20.61 -12.84 16.21
C ARG A 625 -20.41 -11.98 14.97
N LEU A 626 -21.00 -10.78 14.94
CA LEU A 626 -20.85 -9.85 13.81
C LEU A 626 -19.38 -9.42 13.61
N ILE A 627 -18.69 -9.16 14.72
CA ILE A 627 -17.30 -8.65 14.75
C ILE A 627 -16.27 -9.72 15.15
N ALA A 628 -16.63 -11.00 15.15
CA ALA A 628 -15.71 -12.08 15.50
C ALA A 628 -14.48 -12.10 14.58
N ASP A 629 -13.35 -12.54 15.14
CA ASP A 629 -12.14 -12.76 14.35
C ASP A 629 -12.33 -13.95 13.39
N GLY A 630 -11.66 -13.91 12.25
CA GLY A 630 -11.76 -14.96 11.25
C GLY A 630 -11.24 -16.33 11.70
N ALA A 631 -10.49 -16.39 12.80
CA ALA A 631 -10.09 -17.64 13.43
C ALA A 631 -11.23 -18.24 14.27
N ASP A 632 -12.05 -17.39 14.91
CA ASP A 632 -13.16 -17.79 15.75
C ASP A 632 -14.43 -18.03 14.93
N ASP A 633 -14.74 -17.12 14.01
CA ASP A 633 -15.86 -17.24 13.06
C ASP A 633 -15.49 -16.70 11.67
N PRO A 634 -15.16 -17.59 10.72
CA PRO A 634 -14.86 -17.19 9.34
C PRO A 634 -16.01 -16.53 8.59
N MET A 635 -17.26 -16.69 9.09
CA MET A 635 -18.47 -16.15 8.47
C MET A 635 -18.90 -14.82 9.09
N SER A 636 -18.20 -14.32 10.11
CA SER A 636 -18.44 -12.98 10.66
C SER A 636 -18.30 -11.91 9.58
N LEU A 637 -19.00 -10.79 9.72
CA LEU A 637 -18.94 -9.68 8.76
C LEU A 637 -17.52 -9.15 8.62
N THR A 638 -16.83 -8.93 9.73
CA THR A 638 -15.44 -8.45 9.75
C THR A 638 -14.47 -9.40 9.06
N ALA A 639 -14.60 -10.72 9.31
CA ALA A 639 -13.74 -11.72 8.68
C ALA A 639 -13.96 -11.83 7.16
N GLN A 640 -15.20 -11.77 6.70
CA GLN A 640 -15.53 -11.83 5.28
C GLN A 640 -15.00 -10.59 4.53
N VAL A 641 -15.22 -9.38 5.08
CA VAL A 641 -14.74 -8.13 4.46
C VAL A 641 -13.21 -8.05 4.51
N MET A 642 -12.57 -8.52 5.57
CA MET A 642 -11.11 -8.60 5.62
C MET A 642 -10.52 -9.48 4.50
N LYS A 643 -11.21 -10.59 4.16
CA LYS A 643 -10.82 -11.45 3.03
C LYS A 643 -11.16 -10.82 1.68
N GLN A 644 -12.24 -10.05 1.61
CA GLN A 644 -12.79 -9.51 0.37
C GLN A 644 -13.25 -8.07 0.56
N PRO A 645 -12.31 -7.11 0.69
CA PRO A 645 -12.64 -5.71 0.95
C PRO A 645 -13.42 -5.05 -0.19
N PHE A 646 -13.26 -5.53 -1.41
CA PHE A 646 -13.99 -5.06 -2.60
C PHE A 646 -15.19 -5.96 -2.87
N SER A 647 -16.28 -5.60 -2.24
CA SER A 647 -17.48 -6.42 -2.26
C SER A 647 -18.74 -5.55 -2.12
N VAL A 648 -19.86 -6.13 -2.50
CA VAL A 648 -21.17 -5.63 -2.09
C VAL A 648 -21.52 -6.32 -0.78
N VAL A 649 -21.66 -5.56 0.29
CA VAL A 649 -22.13 -6.04 1.59
C VAL A 649 -23.64 -5.86 1.65
N LEU A 650 -24.36 -6.95 1.61
CA LEU A 650 -25.82 -6.99 1.70
C LEU A 650 -26.26 -7.34 3.11
N LEU A 651 -26.83 -6.38 3.82
CA LEU A 651 -27.46 -6.52 5.13
C LEU A 651 -28.96 -6.76 4.91
N ASP A 652 -29.38 -8.02 4.90
CA ASP A 652 -30.76 -8.39 4.56
C ASP A 652 -31.66 -8.34 5.81
N GLU A 653 -32.89 -7.82 5.66
CA GLU A 653 -33.94 -7.69 6.70
C GLU A 653 -33.47 -6.89 7.94
N ILE A 654 -32.92 -5.69 7.71
CA ILE A 654 -32.29 -4.87 8.76
C ILE A 654 -33.24 -4.48 9.90
N GLU A 655 -34.57 -4.46 9.65
CA GLU A 655 -35.59 -4.19 10.67
C GLU A 655 -35.72 -5.28 11.75
N LYS A 656 -35.07 -6.43 11.56
CA LYS A 656 -35.08 -7.57 12.50
C LYS A 656 -33.90 -7.54 13.47
N ALA A 657 -32.89 -6.78 13.18
CA ALA A 657 -31.65 -6.73 13.96
C ALA A 657 -31.87 -6.12 15.35
N ALA A 658 -31.11 -6.60 16.34
CA ALA A 658 -31.08 -6.01 17.67
C ALA A 658 -30.60 -4.54 17.63
N PRO A 659 -31.06 -3.65 18.52
CA PRO A 659 -30.64 -2.25 18.56
C PRO A 659 -29.13 -2.06 18.69
N GLU A 660 -28.45 -2.96 19.40
CA GLU A 660 -26.98 -2.93 19.59
C GLU A 660 -26.26 -3.25 18.29
N VAL A 661 -26.78 -4.21 17.50
CA VAL A 661 -26.26 -4.53 16.16
C VAL A 661 -26.42 -3.32 15.24
N LEU A 662 -27.59 -2.69 15.23
CA LEU A 662 -27.83 -1.47 14.46
C LEU A 662 -26.87 -0.34 14.86
N THR A 663 -26.59 -0.19 16.14
CA THR A 663 -25.63 0.82 16.64
C THR A 663 -24.21 0.55 16.14
N THR A 664 -23.79 -0.72 16.11
CA THR A 664 -22.50 -1.13 15.55
C THR A 664 -22.42 -0.84 14.04
N LEU A 665 -23.51 -1.12 13.31
CA LEU A 665 -23.60 -0.83 11.89
C LEU A 665 -23.59 0.68 11.58
N LEU A 666 -24.05 1.56 12.51
CA LEU A 666 -23.93 3.01 12.35
C LEU A 666 -22.48 3.45 12.22
N GLN A 667 -21.57 2.87 12.99
CA GLN A 667 -20.14 3.17 12.88
C GLN A 667 -19.59 2.82 11.49
N LEU A 668 -19.97 1.66 10.96
CA LEU A 668 -19.61 1.24 9.60
C LEU A 668 -20.10 2.23 8.54
N LEU A 669 -21.36 2.68 8.65
CA LEU A 669 -21.96 3.61 7.67
C LEU A 669 -21.31 5.00 7.73
N ASP A 670 -20.83 5.45 8.89
CA ASP A 670 -20.26 6.79 9.09
C ASP A 670 -18.78 6.86 8.80
N GLU A 671 -18.02 5.94 9.40
CA GLU A 671 -16.56 5.96 9.40
C GLU A 671 -15.96 5.00 8.37
N GLY A 672 -16.80 4.13 7.79
CA GLY A 672 -16.37 3.09 6.85
C GLY A 672 -15.43 2.06 7.48
N ILE A 673 -15.46 1.91 8.81
CA ILE A 673 -14.65 0.94 9.57
C ILE A 673 -15.49 0.24 10.64
N LEU A 674 -15.09 -1.00 10.97
CA LEU A 674 -15.50 -1.70 12.18
C LEU A 674 -14.27 -2.24 12.89
N ARG A 675 -14.33 -2.35 14.22
CA ARG A 675 -13.30 -3.02 15.00
C ARG A 675 -13.71 -4.45 15.29
N ASP A 676 -12.82 -5.39 15.00
CA ASP A 676 -13.05 -6.79 15.32
C ASP A 676 -12.85 -7.09 16.83
N ALA A 677 -13.10 -8.33 17.22
CA ALA A 677 -12.93 -8.78 18.61
C ALA A 677 -11.49 -8.62 19.15
N LYS A 678 -10.50 -8.52 18.28
CA LYS A 678 -9.09 -8.25 18.62
C LYS A 678 -8.72 -6.76 18.51
N ASN A 679 -9.72 -5.88 18.41
CA ASN A 679 -9.55 -4.43 18.27
C ASN A 679 -8.79 -4.00 16.99
N ARG A 680 -8.75 -4.82 15.94
CA ARG A 680 -8.19 -4.46 14.63
C ARG A 680 -9.23 -3.68 13.84
N GLU A 681 -8.79 -2.63 13.15
CA GLU A 681 -9.66 -1.85 12.27
C GLU A 681 -9.85 -2.58 10.93
N ILE A 682 -11.10 -2.92 10.62
CA ILE A 682 -11.51 -3.52 9.35
C ILE A 682 -12.17 -2.46 8.48
N SER A 683 -11.60 -2.19 7.32
CA SER A 683 -12.06 -1.15 6.40
C SER A 683 -13.16 -1.65 5.47
N PHE A 684 -14.26 -0.90 5.43
CA PHE A 684 -15.38 -1.05 4.47
C PHE A 684 -15.40 0.06 3.42
N ARG A 685 -14.37 0.90 3.38
CA ARG A 685 -14.30 2.08 2.51
C ARG A 685 -14.29 1.73 1.02
N ASP A 686 -13.96 0.49 0.70
CA ASP A 686 -13.93 -0.04 -0.66
C ASP A 686 -15.10 -0.98 -0.96
N ALA A 687 -16.04 -1.10 -0.03
CA ALA A 687 -17.27 -1.86 -0.19
C ALA A 687 -18.46 -0.95 -0.56
N ILE A 688 -19.44 -1.53 -1.22
CA ILE A 688 -20.79 -0.95 -1.36
C ILE A 688 -21.66 -1.61 -0.30
N VAL A 689 -22.28 -0.82 0.58
CA VAL A 689 -23.13 -1.34 1.65
C VAL A 689 -24.59 -1.15 1.27
N ILE A 690 -25.33 -2.24 1.22
CA ILE A 690 -26.74 -2.26 0.88
C ILE A 690 -27.50 -2.89 2.05
N ALA A 691 -28.38 -2.14 2.67
CA ALA A 691 -29.34 -2.67 3.63
C ALA A 691 -30.68 -2.88 2.93
N THR A 692 -31.35 -4.02 3.16
CA THR A 692 -32.70 -4.25 2.66
C THR A 692 -33.70 -4.29 3.80
N SER A 693 -34.92 -3.81 3.54
CA SER A 693 -36.01 -3.89 4.48
C SER A 693 -37.35 -4.08 3.79
N ASN A 694 -38.25 -4.78 4.46
CA ASN A 694 -39.66 -4.94 4.09
C ASN A 694 -40.55 -4.00 4.89
N ALA A 695 -39.97 -3.11 5.71
CA ALA A 695 -40.73 -2.15 6.51
C ALA A 695 -41.59 -1.26 5.62
N GLY A 696 -42.87 -1.11 5.99
CA GLY A 696 -43.83 -0.29 5.24
C GLY A 696 -44.25 -0.85 3.88
N ALA A 697 -43.93 -2.12 3.55
CA ALA A 697 -44.28 -2.73 2.26
C ALA A 697 -45.80 -2.66 1.92
N ASP A 698 -46.68 -2.80 2.92
CA ASP A 698 -48.14 -2.69 2.72
C ASP A 698 -48.56 -1.26 2.35
N ARG A 699 -47.88 -0.27 2.93
CA ARG A 699 -48.11 1.15 2.61
C ARG A 699 -47.70 1.50 1.18
N ILE A 700 -46.55 1.01 0.75
CA ILE A 700 -46.05 1.20 -0.65
C ILE A 700 -47.10 0.62 -1.61
N ARG A 701 -47.64 -0.57 -1.35
CA ARG A 701 -48.71 -1.18 -2.14
C ARG A 701 -49.96 -0.30 -2.20
N GLU A 702 -50.43 0.15 -1.04
CA GLU A 702 -51.61 1.01 -0.92
C GLU A 702 -51.47 2.31 -1.73
N TYR A 703 -50.32 2.98 -1.68
CA TYR A 703 -50.09 4.18 -2.47
C TYR A 703 -50.14 3.91 -3.97
N ILE A 704 -49.52 2.79 -4.41
CA ILE A 704 -49.49 2.42 -5.82
C ILE A 704 -50.87 1.99 -6.33
N GLU A 705 -51.63 1.21 -5.53
CA GLU A 705 -52.99 0.84 -5.87
C GLU A 705 -53.92 2.07 -5.97
N ARG A 706 -53.66 3.12 -5.21
CA ARG A 706 -54.33 4.43 -5.33
C ARG A 706 -53.87 5.26 -6.54
N GLY A 707 -52.92 4.77 -7.33
CA GLY A 707 -52.43 5.41 -8.55
C GLY A 707 -51.32 6.45 -8.35
N TYR A 708 -50.73 6.54 -7.16
CA TYR A 708 -49.59 7.45 -6.93
C TYR A 708 -48.30 6.87 -7.52
N ARG A 709 -47.45 7.76 -8.08
CA ARG A 709 -46.08 7.43 -8.48
C ARG A 709 -45.15 7.51 -7.27
N LEU A 710 -44.05 6.74 -7.28
CA LEU A 710 -43.07 6.70 -6.18
C LEU A 710 -42.59 8.12 -5.76
N GLU A 711 -42.30 8.97 -6.72
CA GLU A 711 -41.79 10.33 -6.48
C GLU A 711 -42.78 11.21 -5.71
N GLN A 712 -44.06 10.90 -5.77
CA GLN A 712 -45.14 11.70 -5.15
C GLN A 712 -45.30 11.43 -3.66
N PHE A 713 -44.91 10.24 -3.19
CA PHE A 713 -45.13 9.87 -1.79
C PHE A 713 -43.86 9.47 -1.03
N GLU A 714 -42.69 9.39 -1.70
CA GLU A 714 -41.44 8.93 -1.09
C GLU A 714 -41.11 9.68 0.21
N GLN A 715 -41.14 11.02 0.20
CA GLN A 715 -40.85 11.82 1.38
C GLN A 715 -41.84 11.62 2.49
N GLN A 716 -43.12 11.53 2.13
CA GLN A 716 -44.20 11.23 3.11
C GLN A 716 -44.00 9.86 3.70
N PHE A 717 -43.66 8.86 2.88
CA PHE A 717 -43.46 7.48 3.33
C PHE A 717 -42.26 7.37 4.29
N ILE A 718 -41.16 8.07 4.01
CA ILE A 718 -40.00 8.09 4.93
C ILE A 718 -40.39 8.72 6.27
N ASN A 719 -41.15 9.83 6.26
CA ASN A 719 -41.65 10.45 7.47
C ASN A 719 -42.60 9.52 8.26
N GLU A 720 -43.41 8.72 7.58
CA GLU A 720 -44.28 7.72 8.20
C GLU A 720 -43.47 6.58 8.86
N LEU A 721 -42.38 6.13 8.25
CA LEU A 721 -41.45 5.14 8.84
C LEU A 721 -40.80 5.65 10.13
N ILE A 722 -40.44 6.93 10.15
CA ILE A 722 -39.90 7.60 11.34
C ILE A 722 -40.96 7.70 12.42
N SER A 723 -42.18 8.20 12.06
CA SER A 723 -43.25 8.42 13.03
C SER A 723 -43.80 7.11 13.61
N SER A 724 -43.72 6.01 12.85
CA SER A 724 -44.10 4.66 13.32
C SER A 724 -43.00 3.98 14.14
N ASN A 725 -41.90 4.66 14.41
CA ASN A 725 -40.76 4.16 15.20
C ASN A 725 -40.13 2.87 14.63
N GLN A 726 -40.31 2.61 13.34
CA GLN A 726 -39.67 1.46 12.66
C GLN A 726 -38.18 1.68 12.43
N PHE A 727 -37.76 2.91 12.14
CA PHE A 727 -36.39 3.32 12.07
C PHE A 727 -36.16 4.63 12.81
N ARG A 728 -35.03 4.73 13.47
CA ARG A 728 -34.57 6.00 14.08
C ARG A 728 -34.11 6.96 12.98
N PRO A 729 -34.41 8.28 13.08
CA PRO A 729 -33.98 9.27 12.12
C PRO A 729 -32.46 9.26 11.88
N GLU A 730 -31.70 9.05 12.96
CA GLU A 730 -30.24 9.00 12.92
C GLU A 730 -29.73 7.88 12.00
N PHE A 731 -30.43 6.74 11.98
CA PHE A 731 -30.07 5.60 11.15
C PHE A 731 -30.34 5.87 9.66
N LEU A 732 -31.51 6.42 9.36
CA LEU A 732 -31.88 6.73 7.97
C LEU A 732 -30.97 7.78 7.33
N ASN A 733 -30.54 8.77 8.12
CA ASN A 733 -29.64 9.84 7.66
C ASN A 733 -28.19 9.39 7.37
N ARG A 734 -27.84 8.14 7.65
CA ARG A 734 -26.49 7.59 7.37
C ARG A 734 -26.37 6.95 5.99
N PHE A 735 -27.50 6.67 5.36
CA PHE A 735 -27.50 6.18 3.99
C PHE A 735 -27.34 7.35 3.01
N ASP A 736 -26.55 7.14 1.98
CA ASP A 736 -26.38 8.12 0.89
C ASP A 736 -27.69 8.25 0.11
N GLU A 737 -28.40 7.13 -0.08
CA GLU A 737 -29.68 7.12 -0.80
C GLU A 737 -30.63 6.07 -0.19
N ILE A 738 -31.91 6.45 -0.06
CA ILE A 738 -33.00 5.54 0.29
C ILE A 738 -33.77 5.24 -0.98
N VAL A 739 -33.83 3.98 -1.37
CA VAL A 739 -34.35 3.54 -2.66
C VAL A 739 -35.63 2.75 -2.47
N LEU A 740 -36.73 3.25 -3.00
CA LEU A 740 -38.03 2.57 -2.95
C LEU A 740 -38.22 1.65 -4.15
N PHE A 741 -38.58 0.40 -3.87
CA PHE A 741 -38.91 -0.62 -4.87
C PHE A 741 -40.44 -0.77 -4.96
N ARG A 742 -40.97 -0.76 -6.17
CA ARG A 742 -42.39 -0.98 -6.42
C ARG A 742 -42.71 -2.43 -6.77
N PRO A 743 -43.94 -2.89 -6.54
CA PRO A 743 -44.42 -4.18 -7.05
C PRO A 743 -44.32 -4.24 -8.58
N PHE A 744 -44.16 -5.43 -9.11
CA PHE A 744 -44.17 -5.66 -10.56
C PHE A 744 -45.63 -5.60 -11.09
N THR A 745 -45.77 -5.06 -12.30
CA THR A 745 -46.99 -5.22 -13.09
C THR A 745 -47.06 -6.59 -13.75
N PRO A 746 -48.27 -7.06 -14.16
CA PRO A 746 -48.40 -8.36 -14.84
C PRO A 746 -47.51 -8.49 -16.10
N ALA A 747 -47.35 -7.44 -16.87
CA ALA A 747 -46.48 -7.43 -18.03
C ALA A 747 -44.98 -7.56 -17.68
N GLU A 748 -44.54 -6.98 -16.58
CA GLU A 748 -43.19 -7.10 -16.07
C GLU A 748 -42.92 -8.47 -15.47
N LEU A 749 -43.94 -9.13 -14.91
CA LEU A 749 -43.79 -10.50 -14.41
C LEU A 749 -43.51 -11.50 -15.52
N VAL A 750 -44.03 -11.29 -16.71
CA VAL A 750 -43.66 -12.09 -17.91
C VAL A 750 -42.19 -11.90 -18.25
N GLN A 751 -41.67 -10.69 -18.19
CA GLN A 751 -40.24 -10.42 -18.42
C GLN A 751 -39.35 -11.04 -17.32
N VAL A 752 -39.81 -11.01 -16.06
CA VAL A 752 -39.11 -11.72 -14.96
C VAL A 752 -39.08 -13.22 -15.23
N LEU A 753 -40.16 -13.80 -15.70
CA LEU A 753 -40.24 -15.20 -16.09
C LEU A 753 -39.26 -15.52 -17.22
N ASP A 754 -39.13 -14.66 -18.22
CA ASP A 754 -38.19 -14.82 -19.32
C ASP A 754 -36.74 -14.83 -18.82
N LEU A 755 -36.38 -13.98 -17.86
CA LEU A 755 -35.05 -14.00 -17.22
C LEU A 755 -34.81 -15.30 -16.45
N ILE A 756 -35.82 -15.80 -15.72
CA ILE A 756 -35.71 -17.10 -15.01
C ILE A 756 -35.51 -18.24 -16.00
N LEU A 757 -36.25 -18.27 -17.11
CA LEU A 757 -36.11 -19.25 -18.19
C LEU A 757 -34.76 -19.18 -18.89
N ALA A 758 -34.24 -17.96 -19.11
CA ALA A 758 -32.87 -17.77 -19.62
C ALA A 758 -31.83 -18.37 -18.67
N GLY A 759 -32.02 -18.22 -17.35
CA GLY A 759 -31.20 -18.86 -16.33
C GLY A 759 -31.24 -20.39 -16.38
N VAL A 760 -32.44 -20.96 -16.57
CA VAL A 760 -32.62 -22.42 -16.77
C VAL A 760 -31.88 -22.87 -18.02
N ASN A 761 -32.04 -22.17 -19.13
CA ASN A 761 -31.35 -22.47 -20.38
C ASN A 761 -29.82 -22.41 -20.23
N LYS A 762 -29.28 -21.44 -19.49
CA LYS A 762 -27.86 -21.38 -19.19
C LYS A 762 -27.36 -22.60 -18.41
N THR A 763 -28.18 -23.14 -17.50
CA THR A 763 -27.87 -24.37 -16.75
C THR A 763 -27.92 -25.63 -17.64
N LEU A 764 -28.75 -25.63 -18.67
CA LEU A 764 -28.88 -26.72 -19.62
C LEU A 764 -27.84 -26.70 -20.75
N LEU A 765 -27.13 -25.59 -20.97
CA LEU A 765 -26.10 -25.43 -22.00
C LEU A 765 -25.04 -26.55 -22.01
N PRO A 766 -24.47 -27.02 -20.89
CA PRO A 766 -23.50 -28.13 -20.89
C PRO A 766 -24.06 -29.41 -21.43
N GLN A 767 -25.39 -29.61 -21.31
CA GLN A 767 -26.13 -30.78 -21.79
C GLN A 767 -26.63 -30.61 -23.22
N LYS A 768 -26.39 -29.44 -23.83
CA LYS A 768 -26.82 -29.05 -25.17
C LYS A 768 -28.35 -29.17 -25.38
N VAL A 769 -29.13 -28.90 -24.34
CA VAL A 769 -30.59 -28.89 -24.40
C VAL A 769 -31.08 -27.46 -24.22
N SER A 770 -32.08 -27.05 -24.92
CA SER A 770 -32.74 -25.74 -24.78
C SER A 770 -34.23 -25.89 -24.53
N VAL A 771 -34.80 -24.91 -23.82
CA VAL A 771 -36.23 -24.87 -23.48
C VAL A 771 -36.86 -23.61 -24.00
N THR A 772 -37.98 -23.77 -24.65
CA THR A 772 -38.90 -22.68 -25.03
C THR A 772 -40.24 -22.85 -24.32
N VAL A 773 -40.90 -21.76 -24.01
CA VAL A 773 -42.24 -21.76 -23.37
C VAL A 773 -43.14 -20.84 -24.16
N ASP A 774 -44.30 -21.32 -24.55
CA ASP A 774 -45.28 -20.57 -25.31
C ASP A 774 -45.82 -19.37 -24.48
N ASP A 775 -46.27 -18.31 -25.14
CA ASP A 775 -46.75 -17.11 -24.48
C ASP A 775 -47.98 -17.38 -23.60
N ASP A 776 -48.90 -18.24 -24.02
CA ASP A 776 -50.04 -18.65 -23.22
C ASP A 776 -49.62 -19.46 -21.97
N ALA A 777 -48.60 -20.30 -22.13
CA ALA A 777 -47.98 -21.03 -21.01
C ALA A 777 -47.28 -20.08 -20.04
N LYS A 778 -46.58 -19.05 -20.55
CA LYS A 778 -46.01 -18.01 -19.70
C LYS A 778 -47.03 -17.27 -18.87
N GLN A 779 -48.18 -16.88 -19.45
CA GLN A 779 -49.25 -16.23 -18.73
C GLN A 779 -49.81 -17.13 -17.60
N LEU A 780 -49.97 -18.41 -17.85
CA LEU A 780 -50.42 -19.39 -16.84
C LEU A 780 -49.38 -19.53 -15.71
N LEU A 781 -48.10 -19.61 -16.05
CA LEU A 781 -47.00 -19.67 -15.09
C LEU A 781 -46.95 -18.40 -14.21
N VAL A 782 -47.18 -17.24 -14.81
CA VAL A 782 -47.30 -15.97 -14.08
C VAL A 782 -48.47 -15.95 -13.13
N GLN A 783 -49.66 -16.41 -13.59
CA GLN A 783 -50.86 -16.49 -12.73
C GLN A 783 -50.68 -17.41 -11.51
N GLN A 784 -49.98 -18.52 -11.70
CA GLN A 784 -49.68 -19.48 -10.63
C GLN A 784 -48.54 -19.05 -9.73
N GLY A 785 -47.60 -18.28 -10.29
CA GLY A 785 -46.37 -17.85 -9.60
C GLY A 785 -46.41 -16.47 -8.97
N TYR A 786 -47.47 -15.70 -9.16
CA TYR A 786 -47.60 -14.39 -8.56
C TYR A 786 -48.47 -14.41 -7.30
N ASP A 787 -47.93 -13.96 -6.20
CA ASP A 787 -48.62 -13.64 -4.97
C ASP A 787 -48.43 -12.15 -4.64
N PRO A 788 -49.49 -11.34 -4.52
CA PRO A 788 -49.36 -9.92 -4.18
C PRO A 788 -48.55 -9.65 -2.93
N ARG A 789 -48.44 -10.60 -1.99
CA ARG A 789 -47.67 -10.49 -0.74
C ARG A 789 -46.21 -10.90 -0.89
N LEU A 790 -45.95 -11.92 -1.72
CA LEU A 790 -44.64 -12.52 -1.92
C LEU A 790 -43.94 -12.08 -3.21
N GLY A 791 -44.63 -11.28 -4.05
CA GLY A 791 -44.14 -10.79 -5.32
C GLY A 791 -43.82 -11.92 -6.32
N ALA A 792 -42.69 -11.81 -7.02
CA ALA A 792 -42.20 -12.81 -7.96
C ALA A 792 -41.46 -13.99 -7.31
N ARG A 793 -41.35 -14.05 -5.97
CA ARG A 793 -40.54 -15.09 -5.28
C ARG A 793 -41.09 -16.51 -5.52
N PRO A 794 -42.44 -16.76 -5.56
CA PRO A 794 -42.97 -18.07 -5.89
C PRO A 794 -42.74 -18.49 -7.35
N MET A 795 -42.56 -17.55 -8.26
CA MET A 795 -42.35 -17.79 -9.70
C MET A 795 -41.24 -18.82 -9.96
N ARG A 796 -40.12 -18.74 -9.27
CA ARG A 796 -39.05 -19.69 -9.41
C ARG A 796 -39.42 -21.11 -9.06
N ARG A 797 -40.26 -21.28 -8.02
CA ARG A 797 -40.78 -22.61 -7.65
C ARG A 797 -41.75 -23.14 -8.70
N VAL A 798 -42.56 -22.27 -9.26
CA VAL A 798 -43.49 -22.62 -10.35
C VAL A 798 -42.72 -23.05 -11.59
N VAL A 799 -41.68 -22.34 -12.00
CA VAL A 799 -40.78 -22.70 -13.10
C VAL A 799 -40.08 -24.02 -12.81
N GLN A 800 -39.55 -24.20 -11.61
CA GLN A 800 -38.91 -25.45 -11.20
C GLN A 800 -39.86 -26.63 -11.35
N LYS A 801 -41.10 -26.47 -10.87
CA LYS A 801 -42.10 -27.53 -10.90
C LYS A 801 -42.56 -27.84 -12.31
N ALA A 802 -42.88 -26.82 -13.10
CA ALA A 802 -43.50 -26.98 -14.42
C ALA A 802 -42.46 -27.18 -15.52
N VAL A 803 -41.28 -26.59 -15.44
CA VAL A 803 -40.26 -26.57 -16.49
C VAL A 803 -39.12 -27.51 -16.15
N GLU A 804 -38.37 -27.26 -15.06
CA GLU A 804 -37.16 -28.01 -14.72
C GLU A 804 -37.44 -29.48 -14.47
N ASN A 805 -38.48 -29.82 -13.69
CA ASN A 805 -38.88 -31.22 -13.42
C ASN A 805 -39.36 -31.93 -14.66
N THR A 806 -40.06 -31.26 -15.57
CA THR A 806 -40.52 -31.80 -16.83
C THR A 806 -39.33 -32.17 -17.75
N ILE A 807 -38.38 -31.25 -17.88
CA ILE A 807 -37.16 -31.49 -18.66
C ILE A 807 -36.35 -32.62 -18.04
N ALA A 808 -36.17 -32.64 -16.73
CA ALA A 808 -35.43 -33.69 -16.04
C ALA A 808 -36.08 -35.08 -16.31
N LYS A 809 -37.42 -35.17 -16.27
CA LYS A 809 -38.14 -36.41 -16.60
C LYS A 809 -37.94 -36.83 -18.06
N LEU A 810 -38.06 -35.89 -19.01
CA LEU A 810 -37.85 -36.16 -20.43
C LEU A 810 -36.40 -36.59 -20.73
N MET A 811 -35.43 -36.01 -20.12
CA MET A 811 -34.01 -36.38 -20.24
C MET A 811 -33.75 -37.79 -19.67
N LEU A 812 -34.28 -38.07 -18.47
CA LEU A 812 -34.12 -39.39 -17.81
C LEU A 812 -34.83 -40.50 -18.55
N SER A 813 -35.97 -40.22 -19.22
CA SER A 813 -36.68 -41.19 -20.04
C SER A 813 -36.06 -41.40 -21.42
N GLY A 814 -35.03 -40.63 -21.79
CA GLY A 814 -34.41 -40.67 -23.11
C GLY A 814 -35.25 -40.05 -24.24
N ALA A 815 -36.29 -39.31 -23.90
CA ALA A 815 -37.16 -38.64 -24.86
C ALA A 815 -36.54 -37.35 -25.43
N VAL A 816 -35.52 -36.82 -24.78
CA VAL A 816 -34.77 -35.62 -25.18
C VAL A 816 -33.29 -35.98 -25.25
N ASN A 817 -32.68 -35.73 -26.41
CA ASN A 817 -31.26 -35.95 -26.67
C ASN A 817 -30.47 -34.63 -26.68
N PRO A 818 -29.15 -34.68 -26.50
CA PRO A 818 -28.29 -33.52 -26.65
C PRO A 818 -28.44 -32.88 -28.04
N GLY A 819 -28.89 -31.66 -28.10
CA GLY A 819 -29.16 -30.89 -29.32
C GLY A 819 -30.65 -30.58 -29.54
N ASP A 820 -31.53 -31.16 -28.75
CA ASP A 820 -32.96 -30.98 -28.88
C ASP A 820 -33.45 -29.69 -28.16
N SER A 821 -34.53 -29.10 -28.69
CA SER A 821 -35.26 -28.03 -28.05
C SER A 821 -36.63 -28.52 -27.58
N VAL A 822 -36.90 -28.35 -26.29
CA VAL A 822 -38.17 -28.73 -25.68
C VAL A 822 -39.09 -27.52 -25.62
N ASN A 823 -40.27 -27.62 -26.25
CA ASN A 823 -41.32 -26.59 -26.12
C ASN A 823 -42.32 -27.03 -25.07
N ILE A 824 -42.64 -26.13 -24.16
CA ILE A 824 -43.66 -26.33 -23.10
C ILE A 824 -44.85 -25.47 -23.41
N ASP A 825 -45.99 -26.18 -23.70
CA ASP A 825 -47.25 -25.53 -24.02
C ASP A 825 -48.17 -25.33 -22.80
N ALA A 826 -49.22 -24.52 -22.97
CA ALA A 826 -50.17 -24.20 -21.93
C ALA A 826 -50.92 -25.43 -21.38
N GLU A 827 -51.16 -26.45 -22.20
CA GLU A 827 -51.88 -27.65 -21.82
C GLU A 827 -51.01 -28.54 -20.89
N GLN A 828 -49.73 -28.63 -21.17
CA GLN A 828 -48.78 -29.31 -20.30
C GLN A 828 -48.65 -28.64 -18.94
N VAL A 829 -48.57 -27.31 -18.92
CA VAL A 829 -48.54 -26.53 -17.67
C VAL A 829 -49.79 -26.77 -16.85
N ARG A 830 -50.99 -26.74 -17.46
CA ARG A 830 -52.26 -27.03 -16.75
C ARG A 830 -52.26 -28.43 -16.15
N ARG A 831 -51.93 -29.47 -16.91
CA ARG A 831 -51.88 -30.86 -16.41
C ARG A 831 -51.00 -31.01 -15.18
N ILE A 832 -49.81 -30.38 -15.22
CA ILE A 832 -48.84 -30.47 -14.07
C ILE A 832 -49.43 -29.89 -12.81
N PHE A 833 -50.18 -28.83 -12.91
CA PHE A 833 -50.82 -28.21 -11.74
C PHE A 833 -52.04 -28.94 -11.27
N GLU A 834 -52.91 -29.46 -12.18
CA GLU A 834 -54.07 -30.27 -11.87
C GLU A 834 -53.67 -31.59 -11.19
N GLU A 835 -52.62 -32.26 -11.67
CA GLU A 835 -52.07 -33.46 -11.06
C GLU A 835 -51.52 -33.19 -9.63
N SER A 836 -50.99 -32.00 -9.41
CA SER A 836 -50.47 -31.65 -8.09
C SER A 836 -51.55 -31.26 -7.07
N GLU A 837 -52.67 -30.71 -7.52
CA GLU A 837 -53.83 -30.42 -6.66
C GLU A 837 -54.57 -31.73 -6.30
N SER A 838 -54.62 -32.70 -7.18
CA SER A 838 -55.23 -34.01 -6.91
C SER A 838 -54.41 -34.90 -5.95
N GLN A 839 -53.13 -34.60 -5.74
CA GLN A 839 -52.29 -35.33 -4.76
C GLN A 839 -52.33 -34.75 -3.35
N VAL A 840 -52.97 -33.64 -3.10
CA VAL A 840 -53.25 -33.10 -1.77
C VAL A 840 -54.49 -33.81 -1.18
N VAL A 841 -54.32 -35.03 -0.69
CA VAL A 841 -55.30 -35.73 0.11
C VAL A 841 -55.53 -34.92 1.41
N PRO A 842 -56.77 -34.51 1.76
CA PRO A 842 -57.04 -33.92 3.03
C PRO A 842 -56.76 -34.93 4.13
N LEU A 843 -55.89 -34.64 5.04
CA LEU A 843 -55.79 -35.34 6.32
C LEU A 843 -57.08 -35.07 7.12
N GLN A 844 -58.17 -35.80 6.79
CA GLN A 844 -59.26 -36.05 7.73
C GLN A 844 -58.74 -37.06 8.75
N GLY A 845 -58.09 -36.55 9.80
CA GLY A 845 -57.81 -37.30 10.99
C GLY A 845 -59.02 -37.28 11.89
N ASP A 846 -59.73 -38.39 11.92
CA ASP A 846 -60.66 -38.71 13.01
C ASP A 846 -59.89 -38.58 14.34
N MET A 847 -60.31 -37.65 15.16
CA MET A 847 -59.97 -37.64 16.58
C MET A 847 -60.87 -38.61 17.27
N PRO A 848 -60.40 -39.66 17.92
CA PRO A 848 -61.25 -40.45 18.81
C PRO A 848 -61.53 -39.63 20.08
N ASN A 849 -62.86 -39.47 20.30
CA ASN A 849 -63.46 -38.94 21.47
C ASN A 849 -63.06 -39.80 22.67
N GLN A 850 -62.20 -39.38 23.54
CA GLN A 850 -62.06 -39.91 24.90
C GLN A 850 -62.70 -38.94 25.89
N GLN A 851 -63.99 -39.10 26.03
CA GLN A 851 -64.67 -38.80 27.31
C GLN A 851 -64.60 -40.00 28.23
N ASN A 852 -64.23 -39.72 29.48
CA ASN A 852 -64.45 -40.52 30.70
C ASN A 852 -63.47 -41.66 31.05
N GLN A 853 -62.58 -41.43 32.06
CA GLN A 853 -62.85 -41.98 33.45
C GLN A 853 -61.61 -41.71 34.32
N ALA A 854 -61.96 -41.17 35.49
CA ALA A 854 -61.32 -41.12 36.80
C ALA A 854 -60.29 -40.06 37.05
#